data_703cc6b70f080a459300cf443065823f
#
_entry.id   703cc6b70f080a459300cf443065823f
#
_cell.length_a   1.000
_cell.length_b   1.000
_cell.length_c   1.000
_cell.angle_alpha   90.00
_cell.angle_beta   90.00
_cell.angle_gamma   90.00
#
_symmetry.space_group_name_H-M   'P 1'
#
loop_
_entity.id
_entity.type
_entity.pdbx_description
1 polymer ?
#
loop_
_entity_poly.entity_id
_entity_poly.type
_entity_poly.pdbx_seq_one_letter_code
_entity_poly.pdbx_strand_id
1 'polypeptide(L)'
;MDLCPSWQAKANDGPLSNLKISSSATKKHCSSMESTEGHREMLEQSVRATFSRSLIVFVLSGLTIMAAFIGMEARLRAGSTAQGMAGGAGEIGGVVTSAKGPEAGVWVIAETGDFPVKFRKIVVTDDLGRYLIPELPSANYKVWVRGYGLVDSKPVETKPGRTIALTAVIAPNARAAAQYYPANYWYSLLRVPPKEAFPMTVTVPAPVGGGSAVGPQVIDSQDTWIDDLKGCVICHQMGDKATREIPPGLGAFDSTAEAWDQVLKIGGNAGGANLVNQMGHQQMVGFYADWTDRINKGEVPPAPPRPMGIERNVVLSIWDAGSPTTFMHDVISTDKRDPKLNANGAIYGIDYHNGTVVIMDPVKNTNEIIPLPTLDDKKNMRANEIGRVEPPNAVKSPYWTPQEFDPIDDPTNPNSLTMDELGRVWMTSNVRASENPDVCKEGSDNKFAQAYPIPRTDRHLSMYDPKTKTFKLAGTCFRAHHVNFGYDKDRTLYSDGGSPNGTYGVIGWLNTKMFEKTGDAMASQGWCSPYIDMNGDGKFDPKVDQRVSGNPYSVQPSPSDGSVWVAYASYPGKIVRMERGDNPPATCKFEVYEPPYDNPARPGVRAYRPRGIDVDQNGIVWTALAGSSQFASFDRTKCKVRTGPTATGQHCPEGWTLYPIPGPNFKGATVQTSAEWAYYNWVDKFNTFGMGYNIPIANGTNSDSLLVLDPKSGKWTTLRVPYPLSFYQRGLDGRIDNPNTGWKGRGLWADNGTRTPWHQEGGKGELSTIVKFQMRPDPLAK
;
A
#
# COMPACT_ATOMS: atom_id res chain seq x y z
N MET A 1 -2.21 -9.84 -54.22
CA MET A 1 -3.24 -9.06 -54.97
C MET A 1 -3.72 -8.03 -53.95
N ASP A 2 -3.05 -6.90 -53.90
CA ASP A 2 -3.44 -5.55 -54.37
C ASP A 2 -4.71 -5.03 -53.68
N LEU A 3 -4.78 -3.92 -53.00
CA LEU A 3 -4.40 -2.54 -53.33
C LEU A 3 -4.48 -1.64 -52.05
N CYS A 4 -3.52 -0.77 -51.96
CA CYS A 4 -3.58 0.48 -51.16
C CYS A 4 -4.37 1.55 -51.93
N PRO A 5 -4.97 2.53 -51.27
CA PRO A 5 -4.97 3.88 -51.82
C PRO A 5 -4.46 4.95 -50.86
N SER A 6 -3.67 5.81 -51.45
CA SER A 6 -3.14 7.09 -51.04
C SER A 6 -4.21 8.16 -50.77
N TRP A 7 -3.96 9.05 -49.78
CA TRP A 7 -4.63 10.36 -49.70
C TRP A 7 -3.61 11.48 -49.72
N GLN A 8 -3.79 12.36 -50.72
CA GLN A 8 -3.04 13.58 -50.96
C GLN A 8 -3.55 14.74 -50.09
N ALA A 9 -2.62 15.57 -49.67
CA ALA A 9 -2.84 16.85 -49.04
C ALA A 9 -3.35 17.90 -50.05
N LYS A 10 -4.22 18.82 -49.62
CA LYS A 10 -4.47 20.12 -50.27
C LYS A 10 -4.04 21.22 -49.32
N ALA A 11 -3.12 22.04 -49.81
CA ALA A 11 -2.69 23.31 -49.24
C ALA A 11 -3.74 24.39 -49.52
N ASN A 12 -3.85 25.38 -48.66
CA ASN A 12 -4.34 26.72 -49.00
C ASN A 12 -3.52 27.78 -48.22
N ASP A 13 -3.21 28.82 -48.98
CA ASP A 13 -2.24 29.88 -48.81
C ASP A 13 -2.58 30.99 -47.81
N GLY A 14 -1.59 31.53 -47.16
CA GLY A 14 -1.00 32.87 -47.05
C GLY A 14 -1.60 33.90 -46.06
N PRO A 15 -0.93 35.05 -45.81
CA PRO A 15 0.47 35.38 -46.04
C PRO A 15 1.24 36.03 -44.85
N LEU A 16 2.57 35.93 -44.90
CA LEU A 16 3.67 36.85 -44.57
C LEU A 16 3.59 37.91 -43.44
N SER A 17 4.57 37.91 -42.53
CA SER A 17 5.50 39.01 -42.34
C SER A 17 6.75 38.65 -41.52
N ASN A 18 7.89 38.82 -42.14
CA ASN A 18 9.23 39.23 -41.74
C ASN A 18 9.69 39.18 -40.25
N LEU A 19 10.84 38.53 -40.04
CA LEU A 19 12.04 39.21 -39.56
C LEU A 19 13.31 38.37 -39.81
N LYS A 20 14.32 39.06 -40.35
CA LYS A 20 15.70 38.61 -40.63
C LYS A 20 16.50 38.46 -39.37
N ILE A 21 17.45 37.51 -39.30
CA ILE A 21 18.81 37.74 -38.79
C ILE A 21 19.76 36.68 -39.37
N SER A 22 20.75 37.21 -39.94
CA SER A 22 22.09 37.02 -40.46
C SER A 22 22.84 35.73 -40.15
N SER A 23 23.41 35.26 -41.21
CA SER A 23 24.49 34.28 -41.35
C SER A 23 25.86 34.88 -41.05
N SER A 24 26.79 34.14 -40.52
CA SER A 24 28.19 34.30 -40.90
C SER A 24 28.90 32.95 -40.96
N ALA A 25 29.47 32.74 -42.11
CA ALA A 25 30.21 31.61 -42.59
C ALA A 25 31.65 31.55 -42.08
N THR A 26 32.22 30.35 -42.10
CA THR A 26 33.57 30.21 -42.63
C THR A 26 33.78 28.81 -43.22
N LYS A 27 33.92 28.78 -44.57
CA LYS A 27 34.51 27.71 -45.39
C LYS A 27 36.04 27.91 -45.42
N LYS A 28 36.77 26.80 -45.45
CA LYS A 28 38.05 26.55 -46.16
C LYS A 28 38.52 25.17 -45.78
N HIS A 29 39.07 24.27 -46.58
CA HIS A 29 39.45 24.25 -47.99
C HIS A 29 39.58 22.76 -48.34
N CYS A 30 39.16 22.40 -49.52
CA CYS A 30 39.44 21.14 -50.19
C CYS A 30 40.49 21.42 -51.25
N SER A 31 41.54 20.63 -51.35
CA SER A 31 42.26 20.44 -52.63
C SER A 31 43.05 19.12 -52.63
N SER A 32 42.64 18.26 -53.48
CA SER A 32 43.34 17.42 -54.48
C SER A 32 44.75 16.87 -54.19
N MET A 33 44.87 15.54 -54.33
CA MET A 33 45.86 15.00 -55.28
C MET A 33 45.48 13.52 -55.59
N GLU A 34 45.21 13.31 -56.88
CA GLU A 34 45.15 12.03 -57.55
C GLU A 34 46.57 11.45 -57.81
N SER A 35 46.59 10.18 -58.09
CA SER A 35 47.62 9.32 -58.74
C SER A 35 48.64 8.71 -57.81
N THR A 36 48.51 7.39 -57.62
CA THR A 36 49.47 6.33 -58.09
C THR A 36 48.94 4.97 -57.67
N GLU A 37 48.09 4.41 -58.50
CA GLU A 37 47.91 2.94 -58.64
C GLU A 37 49.02 2.42 -59.54
N GLY A 38 49.74 1.43 -59.03
CA GLY A 38 50.70 0.73 -59.94
C GLY A 38 51.79 -0.17 -59.35
N HIS A 39 51.94 -0.20 -58.02
CA HIS A 39 53.06 -1.07 -57.50
C HIS A 39 52.70 -1.88 -56.22
N ARG A 40 51.52 -2.32 -56.10
CA ARG A 40 51.08 -3.04 -54.86
C ARG A 40 50.67 -4.49 -55.04
N GLU A 41 50.61 -5.01 -56.29
CA GLU A 41 50.09 -6.37 -56.54
C GLU A 41 51.11 -7.49 -56.54
N MET A 42 52.43 -7.24 -56.59
CA MET A 42 53.44 -8.29 -56.64
C MET A 42 54.08 -8.65 -55.28
N LEU A 43 53.82 -8.01 -54.23
CA LEU A 43 54.37 -8.32 -52.90
C LEU A 43 53.35 -9.02 -51.95
N GLU A 44 52.09 -9.10 -52.34
CA GLU A 44 51.05 -9.73 -51.48
C GLU A 44 50.91 -11.24 -51.63
N GLN A 45 51.45 -11.86 -52.73
CA GLN A 45 51.28 -13.32 -52.94
C GLN A 45 52.35 -14.18 -52.30
N SER A 46 53.51 -13.64 -51.93
CA SER A 46 54.60 -14.43 -51.31
C SER A 46 54.54 -14.50 -49.76
N VAL A 47 53.80 -13.63 -49.14
CA VAL A 47 53.70 -13.57 -47.63
C VAL A 47 52.54 -14.40 -47.11
N ARG A 48 51.54 -14.73 -47.95
CA ARG A 48 50.32 -15.45 -47.49
C ARG A 48 50.51 -16.95 -47.24
N ALA A 49 51.52 -17.59 -47.76
CA ALA A 49 51.71 -19.05 -47.64
C ALA A 49 52.47 -19.51 -46.39
N THR A 50 53.25 -18.63 -45.75
CA THR A 50 54.09 -19.01 -44.59
C THR A 50 53.47 -18.58 -43.26
N PHE A 51 52.59 -17.56 -43.25
CA PHE A 51 51.89 -17.08 -42.02
C PHE A 51 50.63 -17.89 -41.63
N SER A 52 50.07 -18.67 -42.60
CA SER A 52 48.78 -19.37 -42.30
C SER A 52 48.96 -20.64 -41.46
N ARG A 53 50.08 -21.28 -41.40
CA ARG A 53 50.27 -22.49 -40.57
C ARG A 53 50.75 -22.19 -39.15
N SER A 54 51.50 -21.13 -38.95
CA SER A 54 51.91 -20.72 -37.57
C SER A 54 50.81 -20.01 -36.79
N LEU A 55 49.93 -19.27 -37.49
CA LEU A 55 48.82 -18.55 -36.82
C LEU A 55 47.72 -19.53 -36.35
N ILE A 56 47.45 -20.61 -37.07
CA ILE A 56 46.44 -21.62 -36.67
C ILE A 56 46.90 -22.41 -35.44
N VAL A 57 48.21 -22.72 -35.32
CA VAL A 57 48.74 -23.42 -34.13
C VAL A 57 48.77 -22.48 -32.90
N PHE A 58 49.05 -21.18 -33.08
CA PHE A 58 49.03 -20.22 -31.99
C PHE A 58 47.58 -19.85 -31.54
N VAL A 59 46.62 -19.79 -32.47
CA VAL A 59 45.21 -19.53 -32.12
C VAL A 59 44.58 -20.75 -31.46
N LEU A 60 44.86 -21.97 -31.90
CA LEU A 60 44.36 -23.19 -31.25
C LEU A 60 45.03 -23.46 -29.90
N SER A 61 46.32 -23.17 -29.72
CA SER A 61 46.97 -23.26 -28.40
C SER A 61 46.54 -22.10 -27.48
N GLY A 62 46.30 -20.89 -28.01
CA GLY A 62 45.75 -19.76 -27.24
C GLY A 62 44.31 -20.00 -26.75
N LEU A 63 43.46 -20.59 -27.61
CA LEU A 63 42.08 -20.94 -27.25
C LEU A 63 42.02 -22.09 -26.24
N THR A 64 42.89 -23.09 -26.31
CA THR A 64 42.96 -24.17 -25.30
C THR A 64 43.50 -23.68 -23.95
N ILE A 65 44.48 -22.78 -23.96
CA ILE A 65 45.02 -22.17 -22.73
C ILE A 65 43.98 -21.20 -22.13
N MET A 66 43.29 -20.43 -22.95
CA MET A 66 42.22 -19.52 -22.47
C MET A 66 41.01 -20.29 -21.94
N ALA A 67 40.62 -21.41 -22.59
CA ALA A 67 39.56 -22.29 -22.07
C ALA A 67 39.99 -23.01 -20.78
N ALA A 68 41.27 -23.38 -20.65
CA ALA A 68 41.80 -23.94 -19.41
C ALA A 68 41.89 -22.90 -18.28
N PHE A 69 42.26 -21.65 -18.60
CA PHE A 69 42.25 -20.54 -17.61
C PHE A 69 40.85 -20.16 -17.20
N ILE A 70 39.88 -20.05 -18.12
CA ILE A 70 38.48 -19.79 -17.81
C ILE A 70 37.89 -20.94 -16.97
N GLY A 71 38.21 -22.18 -17.29
CA GLY A 71 37.78 -23.35 -16.52
C GLY A 71 38.43 -23.42 -15.12
N MET A 72 39.68 -22.94 -14.97
CA MET A 72 40.41 -22.90 -13.71
C MET A 72 39.98 -21.72 -12.86
N GLU A 73 39.72 -20.53 -13.43
CA GLU A 73 39.10 -19.42 -12.71
C GLU A 73 37.66 -19.73 -12.25
N ALA A 74 36.88 -20.42 -13.11
CA ALA A 74 35.53 -20.86 -12.70
C ALA A 74 35.58 -21.90 -11.57
N ARG A 75 36.55 -22.82 -11.59
CA ARG A 75 36.76 -23.79 -10.48
C ARG A 75 37.35 -23.16 -9.22
N LEU A 76 38.28 -22.20 -9.37
CA LEU A 76 38.80 -21.43 -8.23
C LEU A 76 37.74 -20.51 -7.60
N ARG A 77 36.91 -19.87 -8.41
CA ARG A 77 35.77 -19.10 -7.92
C ARG A 77 34.71 -20.00 -7.26
N ALA A 78 34.40 -21.16 -7.83
CA ALA A 78 33.46 -22.11 -7.20
C ALA A 78 34.01 -22.71 -5.88
N GLY A 79 35.34 -22.94 -5.79
CA GLY A 79 35.97 -23.42 -4.56
C GLY A 79 36.10 -22.37 -3.46
N SER A 80 36.34 -21.09 -3.82
CA SER A 80 36.44 -20.00 -2.82
C SER A 80 35.06 -19.51 -2.35
N THR A 81 34.00 -19.69 -3.16
CA THR A 81 32.64 -19.29 -2.81
C THR A 81 31.97 -20.22 -1.78
N ALA A 82 32.36 -21.48 -1.72
CA ALA A 82 31.84 -22.42 -0.71
C ALA A 82 32.47 -22.20 0.69
N GLN A 83 33.70 -21.72 0.75
CA GLN A 83 34.42 -21.55 2.01
C GLN A 83 34.07 -20.27 2.77
N GLY A 84 33.44 -19.27 2.09
CA GLY A 84 32.98 -18.01 2.70
C GLY A 84 31.55 -18.02 3.26
N MET A 85 30.77 -19.10 3.04
CA MET A 85 29.37 -19.21 3.42
C MET A 85 29.10 -20.19 4.56
N ALA A 86 30.13 -20.54 5.36
CA ALA A 86 29.88 -21.26 6.59
C ALA A 86 29.01 -20.38 7.51
N GLY A 87 27.73 -20.76 7.65
CA GLY A 87 26.78 -20.03 8.48
C GLY A 87 27.27 -19.97 9.94
N GLY A 88 27.22 -18.78 10.55
CA GLY A 88 27.35 -18.65 12.00
C GLY A 88 26.27 -19.45 12.73
N ALA A 89 26.37 -19.61 14.04
CA ALA A 89 25.45 -20.45 14.82
C ALA A 89 23.97 -20.10 14.65
N GLY A 90 23.63 -18.85 14.26
CA GLY A 90 22.27 -18.38 13.98
C GLY A 90 21.97 -18.16 12.49
N GLU A 91 22.66 -18.80 11.56
CA GLU A 91 22.54 -18.53 10.13
C GLU A 91 22.28 -19.80 9.32
N ILE A 92 21.55 -19.71 8.22
CA ILE A 92 21.50 -20.74 7.18
C ILE A 92 21.91 -20.08 5.87
N GLY A 93 22.97 -20.62 5.25
CA GLY A 93 23.49 -20.11 3.98
C GLY A 93 23.48 -21.18 2.89
N GLY A 94 23.75 -20.78 1.63
CA GLY A 94 23.87 -21.73 0.53
C GLY A 94 23.74 -21.11 -0.84
N VAL A 95 23.46 -21.98 -1.80
CA VAL A 95 23.25 -21.60 -3.21
C VAL A 95 21.97 -22.24 -3.72
N VAL A 96 21.21 -21.49 -4.51
CA VAL A 96 20.04 -21.97 -5.24
C VAL A 96 20.42 -22.17 -6.70
N THR A 97 20.18 -23.37 -7.22
CA THR A 97 20.42 -23.71 -8.63
C THR A 97 19.20 -24.38 -9.26
N SER A 98 19.05 -24.24 -10.55
CA SER A 98 18.10 -25.00 -11.37
C SER A 98 18.82 -25.71 -12.51
N ALA A 99 18.08 -26.36 -13.40
CA ALA A 99 18.62 -26.91 -14.64
C ALA A 99 19.24 -25.83 -15.56
N LYS A 100 18.95 -24.53 -15.32
CA LYS A 100 19.50 -23.39 -16.07
C LYS A 100 20.75 -22.78 -15.42
N GLY A 101 21.16 -23.27 -14.25
CA GLY A 101 22.28 -22.74 -13.49
C GLY A 101 21.84 -22.02 -12.20
N PRO A 102 22.65 -21.08 -11.67
CA PRO A 102 22.31 -20.30 -10.49
C PRO A 102 21.03 -19.47 -10.68
N GLU A 103 20.18 -19.44 -9.65
CA GLU A 103 18.91 -18.74 -9.67
C GLU A 103 19.00 -17.40 -8.91
N ALA A 104 19.13 -16.32 -9.66
CA ALA A 104 19.19 -14.97 -9.14
C ALA A 104 17.79 -14.37 -8.87
N GLY A 105 17.66 -13.58 -7.79
CA GLY A 105 16.42 -12.86 -7.48
C GLY A 105 15.25 -13.79 -7.15
N VAL A 106 15.51 -14.90 -6.47
CA VAL A 106 14.49 -15.81 -5.96
C VAL A 106 14.48 -15.78 -4.43
N TRP A 107 13.32 -16.02 -3.84
CA TRP A 107 13.17 -16.03 -2.39
C TRP A 107 13.57 -17.38 -1.83
N VAL A 108 14.33 -17.35 -0.72
CA VAL A 108 14.60 -18.50 0.14
C VAL A 108 13.84 -18.28 1.43
N ILE A 109 12.92 -19.19 1.72
CA ILE A 109 11.98 -19.10 2.83
C ILE A 109 12.35 -20.17 3.85
N ALA A 110 12.63 -19.76 5.09
CA ALA A 110 12.81 -20.63 6.23
C ALA A 110 11.60 -20.48 7.17
N GLU A 111 10.87 -21.55 7.39
CA GLU A 111 9.67 -21.60 8.24
C GLU A 111 9.85 -22.58 9.38
N THR A 112 9.34 -22.24 10.57
CA THR A 112 9.28 -23.13 11.74
C THR A 112 7.94 -23.01 12.47
N GLY A 113 7.47 -24.10 12.99
CA GLY A 113 6.36 -24.19 13.93
C GLY A 113 6.80 -24.60 15.35
N ASP A 114 8.10 -24.56 15.65
CA ASP A 114 8.63 -24.95 16.98
C ASP A 114 8.36 -23.88 18.06
N PHE A 115 7.89 -22.67 17.65
CA PHE A 115 7.52 -21.60 18.58
C PHE A 115 6.01 -21.57 18.85
N PRO A 116 5.56 -20.86 19.89
CA PRO A 116 4.13 -20.66 20.15
C PRO A 116 3.34 -20.07 18.98
N VAL A 117 4.01 -19.26 18.13
CA VAL A 117 3.48 -18.77 16.86
C VAL A 117 4.37 -19.23 15.71
N LYS A 118 3.78 -19.50 14.55
CA LYS A 118 4.54 -19.84 13.34
C LYS A 118 5.42 -18.66 12.96
N PHE A 119 6.66 -18.95 12.64
CA PHE A 119 7.66 -17.94 12.27
C PHE A 119 8.28 -18.26 10.92
N ARG A 120 8.48 -17.23 10.11
CA ARG A 120 9.16 -17.32 8.81
C ARG A 120 10.23 -16.25 8.70
N LYS A 121 11.38 -16.60 8.12
CA LYS A 121 12.39 -15.65 7.71
C LYS A 121 12.73 -15.84 6.24
N ILE A 122 12.80 -14.73 5.49
CA ILE A 122 12.87 -14.76 4.03
C ILE A 122 13.97 -13.84 3.56
N VAL A 123 14.78 -14.32 2.62
CA VAL A 123 15.81 -13.54 1.94
C VAL A 123 15.73 -13.76 0.43
N VAL A 124 16.41 -12.91 -0.32
CA VAL A 124 16.51 -13.02 -1.78
C VAL A 124 17.93 -13.40 -2.17
N THR A 125 18.07 -14.24 -3.19
CA THR A 125 19.37 -14.65 -3.74
C THR A 125 20.06 -13.52 -4.50
N ASP A 126 21.39 -13.50 -4.45
CA ASP A 126 22.23 -12.61 -5.27
C ASP A 126 22.34 -13.06 -6.75
N ASP A 127 23.19 -12.38 -7.53
CA ASP A 127 23.40 -12.69 -8.96
C ASP A 127 23.96 -14.08 -9.22
N LEU A 128 24.59 -14.69 -8.25
CA LEU A 128 25.17 -16.03 -8.31
C LEU A 128 24.29 -17.11 -7.66
N GLY A 129 23.03 -16.78 -7.33
CA GLY A 129 22.11 -17.67 -6.65
C GLY A 129 22.45 -17.91 -5.17
N ARG A 130 23.41 -17.17 -4.59
CA ARG A 130 23.82 -17.34 -3.18
C ARG A 130 22.82 -16.67 -2.26
N TYR A 131 22.66 -17.24 -1.08
CA TYR A 131 21.79 -16.69 -0.05
C TYR A 131 22.37 -16.87 1.36
N LEU A 132 21.99 -15.99 2.25
CA LEU A 132 22.26 -16.07 3.68
C LEU A 132 21.01 -15.60 4.45
N ILE A 133 20.42 -16.49 5.24
CA ILE A 133 19.33 -16.18 6.16
C ILE A 133 19.98 -15.91 7.53
N PRO A 134 20.01 -14.65 7.99
CA PRO A 134 20.67 -14.25 9.22
C PRO A 134 19.77 -14.36 10.45
N GLU A 135 20.35 -14.35 11.65
CA GLU A 135 19.64 -14.18 12.92
C GLU A 135 18.41 -15.09 13.09
N LEU A 136 18.58 -16.36 12.78
CA LEU A 136 17.55 -17.37 13.03
C LEU A 136 17.61 -17.83 14.49
N PRO A 137 16.49 -17.77 15.22
CA PRO A 137 16.36 -18.45 16.51
C PRO A 137 16.63 -19.95 16.39
N SER A 138 17.09 -20.58 17.47
CA SER A 138 17.36 -22.03 17.50
C SER A 138 16.06 -22.84 17.40
N ALA A 139 15.85 -23.48 16.25
CA ALA A 139 14.66 -24.29 15.94
C ALA A 139 14.96 -25.22 14.77
N ASN A 140 14.02 -26.12 14.44
CA ASN A 140 14.02 -26.89 13.20
C ASN A 140 13.29 -26.06 12.13
N TYR A 141 13.92 -25.87 10.98
CA TYR A 141 13.35 -25.10 9.87
C TYR A 141 13.11 -25.98 8.66
N LYS A 142 11.97 -25.75 7.99
CA LYS A 142 11.74 -26.16 6.61
C LYS A 142 12.19 -25.02 5.71
N VAL A 143 13.12 -25.29 4.79
CA VAL A 143 13.70 -24.28 3.91
C VAL A 143 13.42 -24.64 2.45
N TRP A 144 12.81 -23.73 1.69
CA TRP A 144 12.47 -23.94 0.28
C TRP A 144 12.67 -22.68 -0.55
N VAL A 145 12.58 -22.82 -1.87
CA VAL A 145 12.74 -21.75 -2.85
C VAL A 145 11.41 -21.45 -3.51
N ARG A 146 11.14 -20.16 -3.68
CA ARG A 146 10.03 -19.58 -4.47
C ARG A 146 10.57 -18.50 -5.40
N GLY A 147 9.98 -18.33 -6.58
CA GLY A 147 10.38 -17.26 -7.49
C GLY A 147 9.52 -17.20 -8.74
N TYR A 148 9.53 -16.08 -9.41
CA TYR A 148 8.81 -15.94 -10.67
C TYR A 148 9.43 -16.80 -11.76
N GLY A 149 8.58 -17.56 -12.47
CA GLY A 149 8.99 -18.57 -13.43
C GLY A 149 9.31 -19.93 -12.80
N LEU A 150 9.17 -20.08 -11.48
CA LEU A 150 9.35 -21.31 -10.73
C LEU A 150 8.03 -21.76 -10.10
N VAL A 151 8.02 -22.99 -9.61
CA VAL A 151 7.10 -23.47 -8.57
C VAL A 151 7.87 -23.73 -7.28
N ASP A 152 7.20 -23.82 -6.15
CA ASP A 152 7.86 -24.06 -4.87
C ASP A 152 8.68 -25.35 -4.92
N SER A 153 9.92 -25.28 -4.45
CA SER A 153 10.76 -26.45 -4.30
C SER A 153 10.31 -27.33 -3.13
N LYS A 154 10.73 -28.58 -3.11
CA LYS A 154 10.54 -29.42 -1.91
C LYS A 154 11.30 -28.80 -0.74
N PRO A 155 10.65 -28.68 0.45
CA PRO A 155 11.33 -28.19 1.65
C PRO A 155 12.45 -29.12 2.09
N VAL A 156 13.55 -28.53 2.55
CA VAL A 156 14.67 -29.21 3.18
C VAL A 156 14.64 -28.89 4.67
N GLU A 157 14.61 -29.92 5.52
CA GLU A 157 14.66 -29.74 6.98
C GLU A 157 16.11 -29.52 7.43
N THR A 158 16.32 -28.49 8.26
CA THR A 158 17.64 -28.10 8.74
C THR A 158 17.57 -27.27 10.01
N LYS A 159 18.73 -26.98 10.59
CA LYS A 159 18.91 -26.07 11.75
C LYS A 159 19.86 -24.94 11.39
N PRO A 160 19.85 -23.81 12.12
CA PRO A 160 20.88 -22.78 12.00
C PRO A 160 22.29 -23.34 12.18
N GLY A 161 23.28 -22.72 11.56
CA GLY A 161 24.66 -23.17 11.52
C GLY A 161 25.00 -24.07 10.31
N ARG A 162 24.06 -24.29 9.40
CA ARG A 162 24.25 -25.16 8.25
C ARG A 162 24.32 -24.39 6.94
N THR A 163 25.10 -24.95 6.01
CA THR A 163 25.10 -24.54 4.60
C THR A 163 24.37 -25.61 3.78
N ILE A 164 23.35 -25.22 3.03
CA ILE A 164 22.54 -26.13 2.24
C ILE A 164 22.41 -25.63 0.81
N ALA A 165 22.58 -26.54 -0.16
CA ALA A 165 22.25 -26.28 -1.56
C ALA A 165 20.78 -26.58 -1.78
N LEU A 166 20.07 -25.66 -2.46
CA LEU A 166 18.67 -25.80 -2.80
C LEU A 166 18.50 -25.92 -4.32
N THR A 167 17.59 -26.77 -4.74
CA THR A 167 17.25 -26.93 -6.17
C THR A 167 15.91 -26.26 -6.43
N ALA A 168 15.92 -25.20 -7.23
CA ALA A 168 14.73 -24.54 -7.70
C ALA A 168 14.04 -25.38 -8.80
N VAL A 169 12.73 -25.36 -8.81
CA VAL A 169 11.90 -26.13 -9.74
C VAL A 169 11.30 -25.17 -10.78
N ILE A 170 11.74 -25.29 -12.02
CA ILE A 170 11.19 -24.49 -13.11
C ILE A 170 9.73 -24.86 -13.31
N ALA A 171 8.87 -23.85 -13.41
CA ALA A 171 7.43 -24.06 -13.65
C ALA A 171 7.22 -24.79 -14.98
N PRO A 172 6.39 -25.82 -15.03
CA PRO A 172 6.15 -26.62 -16.24
C PRO A 172 5.48 -25.84 -17.36
N ASN A 173 4.76 -24.76 -17.03
CA ASN A 173 4.08 -23.87 -17.96
C ASN A 173 3.78 -22.53 -17.32
N ALA A 174 3.33 -21.57 -18.12
CA ALA A 174 3.02 -20.21 -17.68
C ALA A 174 1.92 -20.17 -16.59
N ARG A 175 0.92 -21.05 -16.65
CA ARG A 175 -0.16 -21.12 -15.66
C ARG A 175 0.36 -21.54 -14.28
N ALA A 176 1.26 -22.52 -14.24
CA ALA A 176 1.90 -22.94 -12.99
C ALA A 176 2.79 -21.83 -12.41
N ALA A 177 3.56 -21.14 -13.25
CA ALA A 177 4.36 -19.99 -12.83
C ALA A 177 3.50 -18.87 -12.25
N ALA A 178 2.36 -18.57 -12.90
CA ALA A 178 1.49 -17.46 -12.53
C ALA A 178 0.79 -17.66 -11.17
N GLN A 179 0.75 -18.88 -10.63
CA GLN A 179 0.21 -19.13 -9.28
C GLN A 179 1.00 -18.41 -8.17
N TYR A 180 2.21 -17.94 -8.46
CA TYR A 180 3.08 -17.22 -7.54
C TYR A 180 3.16 -15.71 -7.86
N TYR A 181 2.32 -15.21 -8.78
CA TYR A 181 2.29 -13.78 -9.12
C TYR A 181 1.38 -13.02 -8.16
N PRO A 182 1.74 -11.78 -7.79
CA PRO A 182 0.93 -10.95 -6.88
C PRO A 182 -0.50 -10.75 -7.38
N ALA A 183 -1.42 -10.55 -6.46
CA ALA A 183 -2.85 -10.44 -6.74
C ALA A 183 -3.17 -9.35 -7.79
N ASN A 184 -2.50 -8.18 -7.73
CA ASN A 184 -2.73 -7.10 -8.69
C ASN A 184 -2.41 -7.48 -10.16
N TYR A 185 -1.53 -8.44 -10.40
CA TYR A 185 -1.28 -8.96 -11.75
C TYR A 185 -2.49 -9.72 -12.30
N TRP A 186 -3.13 -10.54 -11.47
CA TRP A 186 -4.36 -11.22 -11.82
C TRP A 186 -5.54 -10.27 -11.95
N TYR A 187 -5.63 -9.27 -11.08
CA TYR A 187 -6.66 -8.24 -11.12
C TYR A 187 -6.58 -7.40 -12.40
N SER A 188 -5.37 -7.12 -12.88
CA SER A 188 -5.14 -6.37 -14.12
C SER A 188 -5.72 -7.02 -15.38
N LEU A 189 -5.99 -8.33 -15.33
CA LEU A 189 -6.66 -9.03 -16.43
C LEU A 189 -8.16 -8.68 -16.57
N LEU A 190 -8.77 -8.08 -15.54
CA LEU A 190 -10.14 -7.60 -15.66
C LEU A 190 -10.20 -6.52 -16.74
N ARG A 191 -11.17 -6.66 -17.67
CA ARG A 191 -11.35 -5.71 -18.78
C ARG A 191 -12.11 -4.50 -18.32
N VAL A 192 -11.56 -3.34 -18.56
CA VAL A 192 -12.24 -2.05 -18.36
C VAL A 192 -13.09 -1.76 -19.58
N PRO A 193 -14.32 -1.27 -19.44
CA PRO A 193 -15.13 -0.83 -20.58
C PRO A 193 -14.35 0.19 -21.42
N PRO A 194 -14.46 0.15 -22.76
CA PRO A 194 -13.76 1.10 -23.62
C PRO A 194 -14.24 2.54 -23.37
N LYS A 195 -13.39 3.52 -23.64
CA LYS A 195 -13.69 4.93 -23.36
C LYS A 195 -14.98 5.40 -24.02
N GLU A 196 -15.29 4.86 -25.20
CA GLU A 196 -16.48 5.17 -26.00
C GLU A 196 -17.77 4.63 -25.38
N ALA A 197 -17.69 3.74 -24.41
CA ALA A 197 -18.85 3.25 -23.66
C ALA A 197 -19.37 4.27 -22.63
N PHE A 198 -18.63 5.34 -22.38
CA PHE A 198 -18.99 6.37 -21.42
C PHE A 198 -19.56 7.63 -22.11
N PRO A 199 -20.55 8.33 -21.50
CA PRO A 199 -21.17 8.02 -20.21
C PRO A 199 -22.00 6.73 -20.24
N MET A 200 -21.88 5.92 -19.17
CA MET A 200 -22.60 4.66 -19.03
C MET A 200 -23.75 4.82 -18.03
N THR A 201 -24.96 4.45 -18.42
CA THR A 201 -26.10 4.41 -17.51
C THR A 201 -26.24 3.02 -16.90
N VAL A 202 -26.26 2.96 -15.59
CA VAL A 202 -26.44 1.72 -14.82
C VAL A 202 -27.71 1.80 -13.98
N THR A 203 -28.38 0.69 -13.77
CA THR A 203 -29.53 0.61 -12.87
C THR A 203 -29.05 0.28 -11.46
N VAL A 204 -29.29 1.17 -10.53
CA VAL A 204 -28.92 1.00 -9.12
C VAL A 204 -30.15 0.55 -8.34
N PRO A 205 -30.16 -0.68 -7.80
CA PRO A 205 -31.25 -1.16 -6.95
C PRO A 205 -31.29 -0.38 -5.63
N ALA A 206 -32.35 -0.58 -4.87
CA ALA A 206 -32.44 -0.02 -3.51
C ALA A 206 -31.20 -0.46 -2.68
N PRO A 207 -30.66 0.45 -1.83
CA PRO A 207 -29.56 0.09 -0.96
C PRO A 207 -29.91 -1.09 -0.05
N VAL A 208 -28.96 -1.99 0.13
CA VAL A 208 -29.08 -3.05 1.13
C VAL A 208 -29.13 -2.40 2.51
N GLY A 209 -30.15 -2.72 3.28
CA GLY A 209 -30.40 -2.09 4.60
C GLY A 209 -31.58 -1.13 4.64
N GLY A 210 -32.23 -0.91 3.52
CA GLY A 210 -33.43 -0.08 3.38
C GLY A 210 -33.15 1.27 2.71
N GLY A 211 -34.15 1.83 2.11
CA GLY A 211 -34.12 3.06 1.32
C GLY A 211 -34.90 2.92 0.03
N SER A 212 -35.20 4.03 -0.65
CA SER A 212 -35.79 4.02 -1.98
C SER A 212 -34.79 3.57 -3.03
N ALA A 213 -35.25 2.90 -4.09
CA ALA A 213 -34.42 2.62 -5.26
C ALA A 213 -33.82 3.93 -5.79
N VAL A 214 -32.50 3.91 -6.03
CA VAL A 214 -31.78 5.12 -6.48
C VAL A 214 -32.08 5.45 -7.94
N GLY A 215 -32.61 4.49 -8.70
CA GLY A 215 -32.92 4.67 -10.13
C GLY A 215 -31.68 4.61 -11.01
N PRO A 216 -31.78 5.02 -12.27
CA PRO A 216 -30.63 5.03 -13.18
C PRO A 216 -29.58 6.03 -12.71
N GLN A 217 -28.31 5.57 -12.66
CA GLN A 217 -27.15 6.37 -12.34
C GLN A 217 -26.22 6.44 -13.56
N VAL A 218 -25.53 7.55 -13.74
CA VAL A 218 -24.60 7.76 -14.84
C VAL A 218 -23.17 7.69 -14.31
N ILE A 219 -22.37 6.81 -14.90
CA ILE A 219 -20.91 6.79 -14.69
C ILE A 219 -20.31 7.56 -15.87
N ASP A 220 -19.70 8.71 -15.58
CA ASP A 220 -19.33 9.70 -16.59
C ASP A 220 -18.12 9.31 -17.43
N SER A 221 -17.18 8.54 -16.85
CA SER A 221 -15.89 8.28 -17.49
C SER A 221 -15.30 6.94 -17.10
N GLN A 222 -14.34 6.48 -17.90
CA GLN A 222 -13.54 5.31 -17.60
C GLN A 222 -12.79 5.46 -16.26
N ASP A 223 -12.32 6.66 -15.93
CA ASP A 223 -11.62 6.94 -14.68
C ASP A 223 -12.53 6.75 -13.46
N THR A 224 -13.75 7.26 -13.51
CA THR A 224 -14.75 7.08 -12.44
C THR A 224 -15.08 5.61 -12.25
N TRP A 225 -15.27 4.88 -13.36
CA TRP A 225 -15.54 3.45 -13.30
C TRP A 225 -14.38 2.65 -12.68
N ILE A 226 -13.13 2.99 -13.03
CA ILE A 226 -11.94 2.34 -12.46
C ILE A 226 -11.79 2.70 -10.97
N ASP A 227 -12.09 3.93 -10.59
CA ASP A 227 -12.07 4.35 -9.19
C ASP A 227 -13.07 3.56 -8.35
N ASP A 228 -14.30 3.41 -8.83
CA ASP A 228 -15.33 2.61 -8.17
C ASP A 228 -14.94 1.12 -8.11
N LEU A 229 -14.43 0.56 -9.21
CA LEU A 229 -13.91 -0.81 -9.23
C LEU A 229 -12.83 -1.03 -8.17
N LYS A 230 -11.89 -0.11 -8.05
CA LYS A 230 -10.83 -0.16 -7.04
C LYS A 230 -11.35 -0.05 -5.60
N GLY A 231 -12.55 0.45 -5.39
CA GLY A 231 -13.23 0.44 -4.11
C GLY A 231 -13.33 -0.96 -3.49
N CYS A 232 -13.37 -2.02 -4.30
CA CYS A 232 -13.36 -3.42 -3.82
C CYS A 232 -12.07 -3.76 -3.04
N VAL A 233 -10.95 -3.13 -3.38
CA VAL A 233 -9.66 -3.35 -2.70
C VAL A 233 -9.64 -2.81 -1.26
N ILE A 234 -10.62 -2.01 -0.86
CA ILE A 234 -10.76 -1.56 0.54
C ILE A 234 -10.95 -2.74 1.50
N CYS A 235 -11.60 -3.81 1.06
CA CYS A 235 -11.95 -4.97 1.87
C CYS A 235 -11.27 -6.27 1.42
N HIS A 236 -10.89 -6.39 0.14
CA HIS A 236 -10.37 -7.61 -0.47
C HIS A 236 -9.03 -7.36 -1.15
N GLN A 237 -8.14 -8.33 -1.12
CA GLN A 237 -6.99 -8.36 -2.00
C GLN A 237 -7.45 -8.88 -3.38
N MET A 238 -7.81 -7.95 -4.28
CA MET A 238 -8.41 -8.31 -5.56
C MET A 238 -7.42 -8.99 -6.50
N GLY A 239 -7.77 -10.18 -6.95
CA GLY A 239 -6.94 -11.02 -7.81
C GLY A 239 -6.26 -12.19 -7.10
N ASP A 240 -6.43 -12.33 -5.77
CA ASP A 240 -6.11 -13.56 -5.06
C ASP A 240 -7.07 -14.70 -5.49
N LYS A 241 -6.83 -15.94 -5.05
CA LYS A 241 -7.66 -17.07 -5.47
C LYS A 241 -9.12 -16.91 -5.05
N ALA A 242 -9.36 -16.41 -3.86
CA ALA A 242 -10.70 -16.24 -3.33
C ALA A 242 -11.54 -15.24 -4.11
N THR A 243 -10.89 -14.26 -4.76
CA THR A 243 -11.56 -13.21 -5.52
C THR A 243 -11.56 -13.43 -7.04
N ARG A 244 -10.71 -14.31 -7.60
CA ARG A 244 -10.66 -14.58 -9.05
C ARG A 244 -11.24 -15.93 -9.47
N GLU A 245 -11.39 -16.86 -8.52
CA GLU A 245 -11.88 -18.23 -8.77
C GLU A 245 -13.22 -18.43 -8.05
N ILE A 246 -14.12 -19.21 -8.66
CA ILE A 246 -15.35 -19.62 -7.97
C ILE A 246 -15.01 -20.75 -7.00
N PRO A 247 -15.25 -20.59 -5.69
CA PRO A 247 -14.93 -21.59 -4.72
C PRO A 247 -15.77 -22.88 -4.92
N PRO A 248 -15.17 -24.06 -4.96
CA PRO A 248 -15.91 -25.32 -5.12
C PRO A 248 -17.02 -25.54 -4.10
N GLY A 249 -16.86 -25.01 -2.89
CA GLY A 249 -17.83 -25.09 -1.80
C GLY A 249 -19.15 -24.34 -2.06
N LEU A 250 -19.21 -23.46 -3.07
CA LEU A 250 -20.45 -22.79 -3.47
C LEU A 250 -21.43 -23.72 -4.21
N GLY A 251 -20.95 -24.85 -4.71
CA GLY A 251 -21.75 -25.79 -5.49
C GLY A 251 -21.56 -25.64 -7.00
N ALA A 252 -22.41 -26.30 -7.76
CA ALA A 252 -22.43 -26.24 -9.22
C ALA A 252 -23.40 -25.15 -9.68
N PHE A 253 -23.04 -24.45 -10.74
CA PHE A 253 -23.84 -23.43 -11.39
C PHE A 253 -23.90 -23.68 -12.89
N ASP A 254 -24.99 -23.29 -13.54
CA ASP A 254 -25.16 -23.44 -14.98
C ASP A 254 -24.27 -22.50 -15.79
N SER A 255 -23.82 -21.39 -15.16
CA SER A 255 -22.91 -20.43 -15.76
C SER A 255 -22.02 -19.72 -14.73
N THR A 256 -20.88 -19.22 -15.18
CA THR A 256 -19.98 -18.38 -14.36
C THR A 256 -20.66 -17.09 -13.91
N ALA A 257 -21.57 -16.55 -14.71
CA ALA A 257 -22.36 -15.36 -14.35
C ALA A 257 -23.31 -15.65 -13.17
N GLU A 258 -23.98 -16.80 -13.16
CA GLU A 258 -24.83 -17.21 -12.05
C GLU A 258 -23.99 -17.44 -10.76
N ALA A 259 -22.82 -18.05 -10.90
CA ALA A 259 -21.90 -18.22 -9.79
C ALA A 259 -21.45 -16.85 -9.21
N TRP A 260 -21.11 -15.87 -10.05
CA TRP A 260 -20.74 -14.54 -9.60
C TRP A 260 -21.90 -13.75 -9.00
N ASP A 261 -23.10 -13.87 -9.55
CA ASP A 261 -24.31 -13.31 -8.94
C ASP A 261 -24.48 -13.83 -7.49
N GLN A 262 -24.20 -15.10 -7.28
CA GLN A 262 -24.23 -15.73 -5.96
C GLN A 262 -23.08 -15.25 -5.05
N VAL A 263 -21.84 -15.18 -5.57
CA VAL A 263 -20.65 -14.68 -4.81
C VAL A 263 -20.91 -13.26 -4.30
N LEU A 264 -21.45 -12.38 -5.14
CA LEU A 264 -21.72 -10.98 -4.78
C LEU A 264 -22.85 -10.84 -3.74
N LYS A 265 -23.68 -11.87 -3.56
CA LYS A 265 -24.73 -11.92 -2.53
C LYS A 265 -24.23 -12.45 -1.18
N ILE A 266 -23.12 -13.19 -1.16
CA ILE A 266 -22.57 -13.78 0.07
C ILE A 266 -21.95 -12.72 0.98
N GLY A 267 -21.42 -11.67 0.40
CA GLY A 267 -20.78 -10.62 1.15
C GLY A 267 -21.76 -9.78 1.99
N GLY A 268 -22.36 -10.35 3.04
CA GLY A 268 -23.36 -9.74 3.92
C GLY A 268 -23.07 -8.35 4.48
N ASN A 269 -22.10 -7.65 3.92
CA ASN A 269 -21.74 -6.28 4.21
C ASN A 269 -22.48 -5.35 3.24
N ALA A 270 -23.46 -4.61 3.75
CA ALA A 270 -24.22 -3.60 3.00
C ALA A 270 -23.32 -2.64 2.19
N GLY A 271 -22.13 -2.31 2.71
CA GLY A 271 -21.17 -1.44 2.01
C GLY A 271 -20.63 -2.05 0.72
N GLY A 272 -20.25 -3.32 0.73
CA GLY A 272 -19.75 -4.01 -0.47
C GLY A 272 -20.83 -4.24 -1.51
N ALA A 273 -21.99 -4.69 -1.09
CA ALA A 273 -23.14 -4.87 -1.99
C ALA A 273 -23.57 -3.53 -2.62
N ASN A 274 -23.58 -2.45 -1.86
CA ASN A 274 -23.93 -1.12 -2.37
C ASN A 274 -22.89 -0.59 -3.36
N LEU A 275 -21.60 -0.85 -3.17
CA LEU A 275 -20.56 -0.49 -4.14
C LEU A 275 -20.80 -1.18 -5.50
N VAL A 276 -21.05 -2.50 -5.49
CA VAL A 276 -21.37 -3.27 -6.69
C VAL A 276 -22.66 -2.75 -7.35
N ASN A 277 -23.67 -2.45 -6.54
CA ASN A 277 -24.93 -1.94 -7.02
C ASN A 277 -24.78 -0.57 -7.71
N GLN A 278 -23.93 0.33 -7.18
CA GLN A 278 -23.63 1.63 -7.80
C GLN A 278 -22.97 1.51 -9.17
N MET A 279 -22.22 0.43 -9.41
CA MET A 279 -21.61 0.12 -10.70
C MET A 279 -22.56 -0.66 -11.64
N GLY A 280 -23.77 -0.98 -11.21
CA GLY A 280 -24.72 -1.83 -11.94
C GLY A 280 -24.45 -3.31 -11.69
N HIS A 281 -25.22 -3.94 -10.80
CA HIS A 281 -25.00 -5.32 -10.35
C HIS A 281 -24.81 -6.31 -11.51
N GLN A 282 -25.72 -6.30 -12.51
CA GLN A 282 -25.66 -7.22 -13.64
C GLN A 282 -24.45 -6.97 -14.55
N GLN A 283 -24.05 -5.71 -14.72
CA GLN A 283 -22.86 -5.35 -15.46
C GLN A 283 -21.61 -5.90 -14.76
N MET A 284 -21.52 -5.75 -13.42
CA MET A 284 -20.40 -6.26 -12.65
C MET A 284 -20.34 -7.79 -12.65
N VAL A 285 -21.47 -8.46 -12.53
CA VAL A 285 -21.58 -9.92 -12.74
C VAL A 285 -20.96 -10.32 -14.09
N GLY A 286 -21.31 -9.63 -15.17
CA GLY A 286 -20.77 -9.90 -16.49
C GLY A 286 -19.27 -9.69 -16.60
N PHE A 287 -18.72 -8.62 -16.02
CA PHE A 287 -17.28 -8.35 -16.01
C PHE A 287 -16.49 -9.38 -15.23
N TYR A 288 -16.96 -9.79 -14.05
CA TYR A 288 -16.30 -10.81 -13.26
C TYR A 288 -16.41 -12.20 -13.89
N ALA A 289 -17.54 -12.53 -14.51
CA ALA A 289 -17.71 -13.77 -15.25
C ALA A 289 -16.75 -13.88 -16.45
N ASP A 290 -16.66 -12.82 -17.28
CA ASP A 290 -15.67 -12.77 -18.38
C ASP A 290 -14.24 -12.95 -17.87
N TRP A 291 -13.90 -12.29 -16.76
CA TRP A 291 -12.58 -12.39 -16.13
C TRP A 291 -12.25 -13.82 -15.72
N THR A 292 -13.13 -14.45 -14.94
CA THR A 292 -12.97 -15.84 -14.45
C THR A 292 -12.96 -16.84 -15.62
N ASP A 293 -13.84 -16.68 -16.60
CA ASP A 293 -13.89 -17.54 -17.79
C ASP A 293 -12.59 -17.51 -18.59
N ARG A 294 -12.01 -16.34 -18.80
CA ARG A 294 -10.74 -16.20 -19.51
C ARG A 294 -9.58 -16.85 -18.72
N ILE A 295 -9.55 -16.68 -17.42
CA ILE A 295 -8.58 -17.33 -16.54
C ILE A 295 -8.74 -18.85 -16.63
N ASN A 296 -9.97 -19.37 -16.58
CA ASN A 296 -10.26 -20.79 -16.69
C ASN A 296 -9.87 -21.36 -18.07
N LYS A 297 -10.01 -20.57 -19.13
CA LYS A 297 -9.56 -20.91 -20.51
C LYS A 297 -8.04 -20.78 -20.70
N GLY A 298 -7.29 -20.41 -19.67
CA GLY A 298 -5.83 -20.40 -19.67
C GLY A 298 -5.18 -19.02 -19.79
N GLU A 299 -5.95 -17.91 -19.74
CA GLU A 299 -5.33 -16.59 -19.69
C GLU A 299 -4.55 -16.41 -18.37
N VAL A 300 -3.32 -15.92 -18.50
CA VAL A 300 -2.43 -15.64 -17.37
C VAL A 300 -1.87 -14.22 -17.50
N PRO A 301 -1.59 -13.55 -16.38
CA PRO A 301 -0.98 -12.24 -16.43
C PRO A 301 0.49 -12.30 -16.90
N PRO A 302 1.04 -11.17 -17.37
CA PRO A 302 2.46 -11.09 -17.68
C PRO A 302 3.29 -11.39 -16.43
N ALA A 303 4.48 -11.98 -16.63
CA ALA A 303 5.36 -12.31 -15.52
C ALA A 303 5.89 -11.03 -14.83
N PRO A 304 5.77 -10.94 -13.50
CA PRO A 304 6.42 -9.88 -12.74
C PRO A 304 7.95 -9.96 -12.89
N PRO A 305 8.66 -8.83 -12.82
CA PRO A 305 10.11 -8.87 -12.72
C PRO A 305 10.56 -9.51 -11.40
N ARG A 306 11.58 -10.35 -11.43
CA ARG A 306 12.24 -10.84 -10.21
C ARG A 306 12.90 -9.69 -9.47
N PRO A 307 13.05 -9.75 -8.14
CA PRO A 307 13.81 -8.77 -7.39
C PRO A 307 15.20 -8.51 -7.98
N MET A 308 15.56 -7.24 -8.13
CA MET A 308 16.81 -6.78 -8.72
C MET A 308 17.49 -5.71 -7.87
N GLY A 309 18.81 -5.60 -7.99
CA GLY A 309 19.57 -4.57 -7.28
C GLY A 309 19.27 -4.56 -5.77
N ILE A 310 18.92 -3.38 -5.25
CA ILE A 310 18.66 -3.17 -3.81
C ILE A 310 17.45 -3.96 -3.30
N GLU A 311 16.50 -4.36 -4.14
CA GLU A 311 15.36 -5.20 -3.73
C GLU A 311 15.81 -6.57 -3.17
N ARG A 312 17.00 -7.05 -3.54
CA ARG A 312 17.59 -8.29 -3.02
C ARG A 312 18.16 -8.17 -1.61
N ASN A 313 18.31 -6.95 -1.14
CA ASN A 313 18.88 -6.68 0.17
C ASN A 313 17.85 -6.80 1.31
N VAL A 314 16.57 -7.00 0.97
CA VAL A 314 15.52 -7.13 1.98
C VAL A 314 15.63 -8.44 2.75
N VAL A 315 15.43 -8.36 4.07
CA VAL A 315 15.22 -9.49 4.97
C VAL A 315 13.83 -9.33 5.58
N LEU A 316 12.98 -10.33 5.40
CA LEU A 316 11.65 -10.35 5.99
C LEU A 316 11.62 -11.30 7.18
N SER A 317 10.95 -10.89 8.24
CA SER A 317 10.56 -11.77 9.34
C SER A 317 9.04 -11.68 9.49
N ILE A 318 8.35 -12.81 9.56
CA ILE A 318 6.89 -12.89 9.57
C ILE A 318 6.45 -13.78 10.73
N TRP A 319 5.54 -13.28 11.54
CA TRP A 319 4.91 -14.00 12.65
C TRP A 319 3.43 -14.11 12.40
N ASP A 320 2.86 -15.29 12.59
CA ASP A 320 1.42 -15.44 12.68
C ASP A 320 0.91 -14.70 13.93
N ALA A 321 -0.22 -14.00 13.81
CA ALA A 321 -0.76 -13.15 14.86
C ALA A 321 -2.28 -13.20 14.90
N GLY A 322 -2.84 -13.10 16.12
CA GLY A 322 -4.28 -13.14 16.33
C GLY A 322 -4.87 -14.56 16.30
N SER A 323 -6.10 -14.68 15.82
CA SER A 323 -6.90 -15.89 15.69
C SER A 323 -7.31 -16.09 14.22
N PRO A 324 -7.91 -17.22 13.85
CA PRO A 324 -8.40 -17.46 12.49
C PRO A 324 -9.47 -16.47 11.99
N THR A 325 -10.12 -15.74 12.90
CA THR A 325 -11.11 -14.71 12.56
C THR A 325 -10.56 -13.29 12.73
N THR A 326 -9.30 -13.13 13.09
CA THR A 326 -8.66 -11.82 13.24
C THR A 326 -8.57 -11.08 11.90
N PHE A 327 -9.08 -9.87 11.90
CA PHE A 327 -8.75 -8.88 10.89
C PHE A 327 -7.77 -7.86 11.50
N MET A 328 -6.47 -8.11 11.29
CA MET A 328 -5.42 -7.16 11.68
C MET A 328 -5.55 -5.91 10.81
N HIS A 329 -6.06 -4.82 11.39
CA HIS A 329 -6.32 -3.61 10.61
C HIS A 329 -5.16 -2.62 10.65
N ASP A 330 -4.44 -2.58 11.75
CA ASP A 330 -3.34 -1.61 11.95
C ASP A 330 -2.36 -2.14 12.98
N VAL A 331 -1.10 -1.73 12.94
CA VAL A 331 -0.06 -2.07 13.91
C VAL A 331 0.73 -0.84 14.36
N ILE A 332 1.29 -0.91 15.56
CA ILE A 332 2.23 0.08 16.07
C ILE A 332 3.37 -0.61 16.82
N SER A 333 4.59 -0.18 16.57
CA SER A 333 5.80 -0.71 17.20
C SER A 333 6.50 0.30 18.11
N THR A 334 6.25 1.60 17.90
CA THR A 334 6.93 2.72 18.58
C THR A 334 6.09 3.99 18.58
N ASP A 335 6.55 5.04 19.24
CA ASP A 335 6.06 6.40 18.99
C ASP A 335 6.58 6.88 17.62
N LYS A 336 5.70 7.22 16.68
CA LYS A 336 6.08 7.69 15.35
C LYS A 336 6.93 8.97 15.36
N ARG A 337 7.02 9.66 16.51
CA ARG A 337 7.84 10.84 16.74
C ARG A 337 9.22 10.51 17.31
N ASP A 338 9.37 9.33 17.95
CA ASP A 338 10.63 8.79 18.48
C ASP A 338 10.76 7.29 18.15
N PRO A 339 11.43 6.92 17.07
CA PRO A 339 11.55 5.53 16.63
C PRO A 339 12.40 4.65 17.56
N LYS A 340 12.98 5.18 18.60
CA LYS A 340 13.77 4.42 19.61
C LYS A 340 12.94 4.01 20.82
N LEU A 341 11.77 4.59 20.95
CA LEU A 341 10.85 4.19 22.01
C LEU A 341 10.43 2.72 21.80
N ASN A 342 10.14 2.01 22.88
CA ASN A 342 9.74 0.60 22.84
C ASN A 342 10.73 -0.34 22.09
N ALA A 343 12.04 -0.01 22.13
CA ALA A 343 13.09 -0.83 21.52
C ALA A 343 13.04 -2.28 22.03
N ASN A 344 13.04 -3.26 21.12
CA ASN A 344 12.84 -4.69 21.38
C ASN A 344 11.53 -5.06 22.11
N GLY A 345 10.60 -4.13 22.26
CA GLY A 345 9.30 -4.36 22.88
C GLY A 345 8.31 -5.05 21.96
N ALA A 346 7.14 -5.35 22.51
CA ALA A 346 6.04 -5.96 21.76
C ALA A 346 5.53 -5.04 20.64
N ILE A 347 4.94 -5.66 19.61
CA ILE A 347 4.19 -5.01 18.55
C ILE A 347 2.72 -5.15 18.90
N TYR A 348 1.98 -4.04 18.79
CA TYR A 348 0.55 -4.01 19.08
C TYR A 348 -0.23 -3.91 17.79
N GLY A 349 -1.16 -4.83 17.60
CA GLY A 349 -2.09 -4.85 16.48
C GLY A 349 -3.52 -4.67 16.96
N ILE A 350 -4.38 -4.15 16.07
CA ILE A 350 -5.80 -3.99 16.35
C ILE A 350 -6.60 -5.02 15.55
N ASP A 351 -7.42 -5.81 16.24
CA ASP A 351 -8.34 -6.75 15.61
C ASP A 351 -9.72 -6.11 15.49
N TYR A 352 -10.02 -5.68 14.29
CA TYR A 352 -11.24 -4.97 13.96
C TYR A 352 -12.51 -5.82 14.18
N HIS A 353 -12.42 -7.13 13.95
CA HIS A 353 -13.58 -8.02 14.02
C HIS A 353 -13.93 -8.42 15.46
N ASN A 354 -12.94 -8.89 16.18
CA ASN A 354 -13.15 -9.47 17.49
C ASN A 354 -13.08 -8.44 18.63
N GLY A 355 -12.84 -7.17 18.31
CA GLY A 355 -12.75 -6.11 19.33
C GLY A 355 -11.58 -6.35 20.29
N THR A 356 -10.42 -6.74 19.79
CA THR A 356 -9.27 -7.09 20.62
C THR A 356 -8.00 -6.33 20.22
N VAL A 357 -7.05 -6.26 21.14
CA VAL A 357 -5.66 -5.89 20.89
C VAL A 357 -4.85 -7.17 20.80
N VAL A 358 -4.11 -7.33 19.72
CA VAL A 358 -3.15 -8.41 19.51
C VAL A 358 -1.77 -7.91 19.90
N ILE A 359 -1.10 -8.57 20.84
CA ILE A 359 0.22 -8.21 21.34
C ILE A 359 1.20 -9.30 20.93
N MET A 360 2.07 -9.02 19.98
CA MET A 360 3.08 -9.94 19.50
C MET A 360 4.44 -9.55 20.07
N ASP A 361 5.08 -10.48 20.80
CA ASP A 361 6.45 -10.32 21.29
C ASP A 361 7.42 -10.98 20.30
N PRO A 362 8.17 -10.18 19.51
CA PRO A 362 9.05 -10.70 18.46
C PRO A 362 10.31 -11.37 19.02
N VAL A 363 10.65 -11.14 20.30
CA VAL A 363 11.80 -11.75 20.96
C VAL A 363 11.45 -13.14 21.49
N LYS A 364 10.26 -13.27 22.09
CA LYS A 364 9.76 -14.55 22.62
C LYS A 364 9.01 -15.40 21.60
N ASN A 365 8.65 -14.82 20.44
CA ASN A 365 7.78 -15.43 19.43
C ASN A 365 6.44 -15.89 20.04
N THR A 366 5.79 -14.97 20.77
CA THR A 366 4.50 -15.21 21.43
C THR A 366 3.44 -14.21 20.99
N ASN A 367 2.19 -14.60 21.10
CA ASN A 367 1.01 -13.82 20.77
C ASN A 367 0.04 -13.82 21.97
N GLU A 368 -0.39 -12.64 22.42
CA GLU A 368 -1.40 -12.42 23.47
C GLU A 368 -2.56 -11.63 22.86
N ILE A 369 -3.81 -12.00 23.17
CA ILE A 369 -5.02 -11.33 22.69
C ILE A 369 -5.79 -10.79 23.89
N ILE A 370 -6.06 -9.48 23.91
CA ILE A 370 -6.73 -8.80 25.01
C ILE A 370 -8.02 -8.15 24.50
N PRO A 371 -9.20 -8.46 25.08
CA PRO A 371 -10.46 -7.84 24.69
C PRO A 371 -10.50 -6.36 25.09
N LEU A 372 -11.12 -5.54 24.24
CA LEU A 372 -11.34 -4.12 24.50
C LEU A 372 -12.50 -3.93 25.48
N PRO A 373 -12.32 -3.13 26.54
CA PRO A 373 -13.37 -2.78 27.48
C PRO A 373 -14.26 -1.65 26.93
N THR A 374 -15.42 -1.49 27.55
CA THR A 374 -16.40 -0.43 27.26
C THR A 374 -16.86 0.24 28.54
N LEU A 375 -17.40 1.46 28.44
CA LEU A 375 -18.03 2.17 29.54
C LEU A 375 -19.47 1.66 29.74
N ASP A 376 -20.17 1.38 28.65
CA ASP A 376 -21.49 0.79 28.64
C ASP A 376 -21.43 -0.73 28.52
N ASP A 377 -22.45 -1.42 28.97
CA ASP A 377 -22.60 -2.86 28.73
C ASP A 377 -22.69 -3.12 27.22
N LYS A 378 -21.82 -4.00 26.69
CA LYS A 378 -21.72 -4.30 25.27
C LYS A 378 -23.07 -4.72 24.65
N LYS A 379 -23.95 -5.39 25.40
CA LYS A 379 -25.28 -5.78 24.92
C LYS A 379 -26.22 -4.59 24.64
N ASN A 380 -25.95 -3.42 25.24
CA ASN A 380 -26.71 -2.19 25.04
C ASN A 380 -26.07 -1.29 23.97
N MET A 381 -24.87 -1.62 23.52
CA MET A 381 -24.21 -0.94 22.42
C MET A 381 -24.72 -1.55 21.12
N ARG A 382 -25.23 -0.72 20.23
CA ARG A 382 -25.50 -1.20 18.89
C ARG A 382 -24.18 -1.59 18.24
N ALA A 383 -24.09 -2.79 17.76
CA ALA A 383 -23.09 -3.13 16.78
C ALA A 383 -23.20 -2.15 15.61
N ASN A 384 -22.07 -1.83 15.02
CA ASN A 384 -21.98 -0.80 14.00
C ASN A 384 -23.10 -0.94 12.96
N GLU A 385 -23.99 0.03 12.88
CA GLU A 385 -25.19 0.02 12.01
C GLU A 385 -24.83 -0.12 10.51
N ILE A 386 -23.55 0.06 10.17
CA ILE A 386 -23.07 0.05 8.78
C ILE A 386 -22.88 -1.38 8.22
N GLY A 387 -23.01 -2.45 9.02
CA GLY A 387 -22.58 -3.77 8.60
C GLY A 387 -23.54 -4.93 8.69
N ARG A 388 -24.71 -4.78 9.31
CA ARG A 388 -25.48 -5.91 9.81
C ARG A 388 -26.86 -6.15 9.24
N VAL A 389 -27.16 -5.61 8.11
CA VAL A 389 -28.36 -6.08 7.42
C VAL A 389 -27.91 -7.20 6.49
N GLU A 390 -28.10 -8.46 6.91
CA GLU A 390 -28.08 -9.53 5.94
C GLU A 390 -29.03 -9.15 4.81
N PRO A 391 -28.55 -9.08 3.55
CA PRO A 391 -29.47 -8.91 2.44
C PRO A 391 -30.52 -10.03 2.54
N PRO A 392 -31.80 -9.77 2.24
CA PRO A 392 -32.85 -10.80 2.32
C PRO A 392 -32.55 -12.07 1.52
N ASN A 393 -31.57 -12.01 0.62
CA ASN A 393 -31.09 -13.14 -0.20
C ASN A 393 -29.62 -13.51 0.10
N ALA A 394 -29.07 -13.15 1.28
CA ALA A 394 -27.71 -13.52 1.65
C ALA A 394 -27.55 -15.04 1.69
N VAL A 395 -26.55 -15.54 0.99
CA VAL A 395 -26.20 -16.95 0.97
C VAL A 395 -25.11 -17.21 1.99
N LYS A 396 -25.24 -18.30 2.73
CA LYS A 396 -24.22 -18.71 3.71
C LYS A 396 -22.87 -18.90 3.01
N SER A 397 -21.80 -18.38 3.61
CA SER A 397 -20.45 -18.64 3.12
C SER A 397 -20.14 -20.14 3.21
N PRO A 398 -19.53 -20.74 2.16
CA PRO A 398 -19.08 -22.13 2.22
C PRO A 398 -17.84 -22.31 3.12
N TYR A 399 -17.20 -21.23 3.53
CA TYR A 399 -15.98 -21.25 4.33
C TYR A 399 -16.25 -21.00 5.81
N TRP A 400 -17.30 -20.19 6.15
CA TRP A 400 -17.57 -19.72 7.48
C TRP A 400 -19.05 -19.93 7.84
N THR A 401 -19.34 -20.25 9.09
CA THR A 401 -20.71 -20.23 9.61
C THR A 401 -21.24 -18.79 9.61
N PRO A 402 -22.57 -18.54 9.71
CA PRO A 402 -23.10 -17.20 9.82
C PRO A 402 -22.51 -16.39 10.98
N GLN A 403 -22.18 -17.04 12.09
CA GLN A 403 -21.56 -16.41 13.26
C GLN A 403 -20.08 -16.10 13.01
N GLU A 404 -19.38 -16.92 12.24
CA GLU A 404 -17.99 -16.68 11.83
C GLU A 404 -17.92 -15.69 10.67
N PHE A 405 -19.00 -15.57 9.90
CA PHE A 405 -19.08 -14.71 8.72
C PHE A 405 -19.47 -13.28 9.06
N ASP A 406 -20.21 -13.05 10.13
CA ASP A 406 -20.45 -11.73 10.69
C ASP A 406 -19.39 -11.45 11.80
N PRO A 407 -18.16 -11.15 11.37
CA PRO A 407 -17.04 -11.02 12.28
C PRO A 407 -17.10 -9.77 13.14
N ILE A 408 -18.04 -8.87 12.87
CA ILE A 408 -18.25 -7.66 13.69
C ILE A 408 -19.28 -7.97 14.77
N ASP A 409 -19.02 -9.01 15.53
CA ASP A 409 -19.89 -9.34 16.67
C ASP A 409 -19.55 -8.50 17.89
N ASP A 410 -18.34 -8.00 17.97
CA ASP A 410 -17.93 -7.12 19.05
C ASP A 410 -18.25 -5.64 18.74
N PRO A 411 -19.08 -4.97 19.57
CA PRO A 411 -19.50 -3.61 19.33
C PRO A 411 -18.37 -2.57 19.48
N THR A 412 -17.19 -2.95 19.98
CA THR A 412 -16.07 -2.01 20.16
C THR A 412 -15.47 -1.55 18.84
N ASN A 413 -15.57 -2.34 17.77
CA ASN A 413 -15.21 -1.97 16.40
C ASN A 413 -13.94 -1.11 16.30
N PRO A 414 -12.78 -1.58 16.81
CA PRO A 414 -11.54 -0.79 16.82
C PRO A 414 -10.99 -0.60 15.40
N ASN A 415 -10.22 0.49 15.15
CA ASN A 415 -9.79 0.77 13.79
C ASN A 415 -8.31 1.17 13.67
N SER A 416 -7.83 2.11 14.46
CA SER A 416 -6.47 2.65 14.34
C SER A 416 -5.80 2.76 15.70
N LEU A 417 -4.48 2.76 15.71
CA LEU A 417 -3.70 2.89 16.95
C LEU A 417 -2.42 3.70 16.74
N THR A 418 -1.92 4.25 17.83
CA THR A 418 -0.67 4.99 17.92
C THR A 418 -0.06 4.81 19.31
N MET A 419 1.23 5.12 19.48
CA MET A 419 1.92 5.04 20.76
C MET A 419 2.33 6.43 21.23
N ASP A 420 2.23 6.70 22.54
CA ASP A 420 2.71 7.93 23.12
C ASP A 420 4.16 7.80 23.65
N GLU A 421 4.74 8.94 24.08
CA GLU A 421 6.12 9.00 24.57
C GLU A 421 6.38 8.24 25.89
N LEU A 422 5.33 7.69 26.51
CA LEU A 422 5.43 6.84 27.70
C LEU A 422 5.35 5.33 27.34
N GLY A 423 5.16 5.02 26.05
CA GLY A 423 5.02 3.66 25.54
C GLY A 423 3.62 3.08 25.71
N ARG A 424 2.59 3.92 25.93
CA ARG A 424 1.21 3.49 26.04
C ARG A 424 0.55 3.51 24.66
N VAL A 425 -0.32 2.58 24.42
CA VAL A 425 -0.99 2.40 23.13
C VAL A 425 -2.36 3.04 23.17
N TRP A 426 -2.55 4.06 22.36
CA TRP A 426 -3.83 4.73 22.14
C TRP A 426 -4.48 4.19 20.88
N MET A 427 -5.80 3.97 20.96
CA MET A 427 -6.55 3.38 19.86
C MET A 427 -7.95 3.96 19.75
N THR A 428 -8.53 3.83 18.58
CA THR A 428 -9.93 4.19 18.33
C THR A 428 -10.81 2.97 18.52
N SER A 429 -11.85 3.10 19.33
CA SER A 429 -12.84 2.04 19.57
C SER A 429 -14.16 2.61 20.05
N ASN A 430 -15.25 1.90 19.87
CA ASN A 430 -16.50 2.25 20.54
C ASN A 430 -16.36 1.93 22.02
N VAL A 431 -16.42 2.95 22.86
CA VAL A 431 -16.36 2.76 24.32
C VAL A 431 -17.72 2.91 24.98
N ARG A 432 -18.72 3.46 24.28
CA ARG A 432 -20.09 3.66 24.75
C ARG A 432 -21.07 3.62 23.58
N ALA A 433 -22.37 3.66 23.89
CA ALA A 433 -23.44 3.80 22.91
C ALA A 433 -23.28 5.06 22.03
N SER A 434 -23.82 5.00 20.82
CA SER A 434 -23.59 6.02 19.78
C SER A 434 -24.28 7.36 20.06
N GLU A 435 -25.30 7.39 20.90
CA GLU A 435 -25.96 8.65 21.34
C GLU A 435 -24.97 9.49 22.15
N ASN A 436 -24.71 10.71 21.70
CA ASN A 436 -23.83 11.61 22.43
C ASN A 436 -24.53 12.23 23.67
N PRO A 437 -23.80 12.53 24.74
CA PRO A 437 -24.33 13.28 25.86
C PRO A 437 -24.70 14.71 25.43
N ASP A 438 -25.58 15.38 26.20
CA ASP A 438 -26.12 16.69 25.84
C ASP A 438 -25.04 17.77 25.67
N VAL A 439 -23.93 17.66 26.39
CA VAL A 439 -22.76 18.54 26.23
C VAL A 439 -22.20 18.59 24.80
N CYS A 440 -22.47 17.59 23.97
CA CYS A 440 -22.02 17.51 22.56
C CYS A 440 -23.09 18.02 21.57
N LYS A 441 -24.30 18.28 22.02
CA LYS A 441 -25.45 18.53 21.16
C LYS A 441 -25.74 20.04 21.02
N GLU A 442 -26.62 20.35 20.10
CA GLU A 442 -27.20 21.70 19.97
C GLU A 442 -27.85 22.15 21.25
N GLY A 443 -27.70 23.44 21.59
CA GLY A 443 -28.24 24.03 22.84
C GLY A 443 -27.34 23.85 24.08
N SER A 444 -26.19 23.15 23.93
CA SER A 444 -25.19 23.02 24.99
C SER A 444 -24.41 24.31 25.23
N ASP A 445 -23.93 24.51 26.48
CA ASP A 445 -22.98 25.58 26.82
C ASP A 445 -21.53 25.28 26.34
N ASN A 446 -21.27 24.12 25.83
CA ASN A 446 -19.96 23.75 25.28
C ASN A 446 -19.66 24.55 23.99
N LYS A 447 -18.60 25.33 24.00
CA LYS A 447 -18.23 26.22 22.88
C LYS A 447 -18.03 25.47 21.54
N PHE A 448 -17.59 24.21 21.57
CA PHE A 448 -17.44 23.41 20.38
C PHE A 448 -18.78 22.91 19.85
N ALA A 449 -19.68 22.49 20.74
CA ALA A 449 -21.04 22.08 20.38
C ALA A 449 -21.89 23.25 19.88
N GLN A 450 -21.67 24.47 20.41
CA GLN A 450 -22.30 25.69 19.88
C GLN A 450 -21.91 25.97 18.42
N ALA A 451 -20.64 25.73 18.06
CA ALA A 451 -20.16 25.93 16.70
C ALA A 451 -20.45 24.72 15.79
N TYR A 452 -20.31 23.52 16.32
CA TYR A 452 -20.36 22.27 15.58
C TYR A 452 -21.00 21.16 16.40
N PRO A 453 -22.34 21.14 16.57
CA PRO A 453 -23.05 20.14 17.35
C PRO A 453 -22.96 18.76 16.72
N ILE A 454 -22.70 17.74 17.53
CA ILE A 454 -22.59 16.34 17.09
C ILE A 454 -23.51 15.48 17.95
N PRO A 455 -24.71 15.12 17.47
CA PRO A 455 -25.68 14.39 18.29
C PRO A 455 -25.35 12.92 18.52
N ARG A 456 -24.52 12.33 17.62
CA ARG A 456 -24.15 10.90 17.66
C ARG A 456 -22.71 10.69 17.21
N THR A 457 -22.05 9.70 17.81
CA THR A 457 -20.73 9.22 17.38
C THR A 457 -20.58 7.73 17.65
N ASP A 458 -19.86 7.02 16.80
CA ASP A 458 -19.70 5.57 16.84
C ASP A 458 -18.30 5.09 17.22
N ARG A 459 -17.32 5.99 17.30
CA ARG A 459 -15.95 5.67 17.74
C ARG A 459 -15.42 6.77 18.65
N HIS A 460 -14.67 6.33 19.63
CA HIS A 460 -14.08 7.13 20.69
C HIS A 460 -12.60 6.74 20.84
N LEU A 461 -11.98 7.09 21.97
CA LEU A 461 -10.59 6.80 22.26
C LEU A 461 -10.47 5.85 23.46
N SER A 462 -9.54 4.90 23.36
CA SER A 462 -9.11 4.07 24.47
C SER A 462 -7.59 4.02 24.53
N MET A 463 -7.04 3.83 25.72
CA MET A 463 -5.61 3.74 25.97
C MET A 463 -5.31 2.48 26.76
N TYR A 464 -4.34 1.69 26.31
CA TYR A 464 -3.77 0.55 27.00
C TYR A 464 -2.38 0.90 27.54
N ASP A 465 -2.16 0.70 28.84
CA ASP A 465 -0.84 0.82 29.43
C ASP A 465 -0.21 -0.58 29.58
N PRO A 466 0.84 -0.91 28.80
CA PRO A 466 1.48 -2.21 28.87
C PRO A 466 2.17 -2.52 30.19
N LYS A 467 2.55 -1.49 30.97
CA LYS A 467 3.26 -1.64 32.25
C LYS A 467 2.30 -2.10 33.35
N THR A 468 1.10 -1.54 33.36
CA THR A 468 0.08 -1.87 34.37
C THR A 468 -0.96 -2.86 33.86
N LYS A 469 -0.98 -3.14 32.56
CA LYS A 469 -1.96 -3.97 31.85
C LYS A 469 -3.42 -3.45 32.06
N THR A 470 -3.59 -2.14 32.11
CA THR A 470 -4.88 -1.49 32.35
C THR A 470 -5.31 -0.62 31.17
N PHE A 471 -6.62 -0.44 31.04
CA PHE A 471 -7.21 0.47 30.06
C PHE A 471 -7.71 1.75 30.73
N LYS A 472 -7.66 2.86 29.97
CA LYS A 472 -8.41 4.09 30.24
C LYS A 472 -9.24 4.44 29.01
N LEU A 473 -10.51 4.79 29.22
CA LEU A 473 -11.48 5.03 28.15
C LEU A 473 -11.87 6.52 28.15
N ALA A 474 -11.85 7.14 26.97
CA ALA A 474 -12.22 8.52 26.77
C ALA A 474 -13.35 8.59 25.74
N GLY A 475 -14.59 8.77 26.22
CA GLY A 475 -15.75 9.04 25.37
C GLY A 475 -15.61 10.42 24.72
N THR A 476 -15.58 10.49 23.39
CA THR A 476 -15.48 11.73 22.64
C THR A 476 -16.82 12.15 22.05
N CYS A 477 -17.03 13.47 21.85
CA CYS A 477 -18.16 13.98 21.10
C CYS A 477 -18.02 13.72 19.60
N PHE A 478 -16.79 13.76 19.09
CA PHE A 478 -16.46 13.51 17.69
C PHE A 478 -16.11 12.04 17.47
N ARG A 479 -16.31 11.59 16.25
CA ARG A 479 -15.85 10.26 15.83
C ARG A 479 -14.33 10.24 15.74
N ALA A 480 -13.70 9.25 16.38
CA ALA A 480 -12.28 8.99 16.25
C ALA A 480 -12.05 7.83 15.27
N HIS A 481 -11.40 8.10 14.13
CA HIS A 481 -11.15 7.07 13.11
C HIS A 481 -9.66 6.73 12.97
N HIS A 482 -8.82 7.67 12.49
CA HIS A 482 -7.37 7.56 12.62
C HIS A 482 -6.87 8.50 13.68
N VAL A 483 -5.74 8.17 14.29
CA VAL A 483 -5.15 8.94 15.38
C VAL A 483 -3.65 9.10 15.25
N ASN A 484 -3.15 10.32 15.51
CA ASN A 484 -1.73 10.58 15.62
C ASN A 484 -1.48 11.71 16.64
N PHE A 485 -0.35 11.61 17.36
CA PHE A 485 0.06 12.63 18.31
C PHE A 485 0.65 13.85 17.63
N GLY A 486 0.27 15.03 18.13
CA GLY A 486 0.93 16.29 17.83
C GLY A 486 2.31 16.39 18.49
N TYR A 487 3.03 17.45 18.12
CA TYR A 487 4.37 17.76 18.65
C TYR A 487 4.32 18.80 19.78
N ASP A 488 3.12 19.05 20.32
CA ASP A 488 2.90 20.04 21.38
C ASP A 488 3.12 19.47 22.79
N LYS A 489 3.32 20.39 23.75
CA LYS A 489 3.58 20.06 25.17
C LYS A 489 2.43 19.35 25.88
N ASP A 490 1.22 19.43 25.34
CA ASP A 490 -0.01 18.90 25.94
C ASP A 490 -0.28 17.46 25.54
N ARG A 491 0.60 16.86 24.71
CA ARG A 491 0.43 15.53 24.12
C ARG A 491 -0.94 15.42 23.45
N THR A 492 -1.23 16.36 22.57
CA THR A 492 -2.53 16.38 21.91
C THR A 492 -2.63 15.21 20.92
N LEU A 493 -3.62 14.35 21.13
CA LEU A 493 -3.97 13.26 20.24
C LEU A 493 -5.02 13.76 19.26
N TYR A 494 -4.68 13.89 17.99
CA TYR A 494 -5.59 14.32 16.92
C TYR A 494 -6.26 13.14 16.26
N SER A 495 -7.50 13.36 15.81
CA SER A 495 -8.27 12.39 15.03
C SER A 495 -8.99 13.05 13.85
N ASP A 496 -9.06 12.31 12.73
CA ASP A 496 -10.01 12.59 11.67
C ASP A 496 -11.39 12.08 12.11
N GLY A 497 -12.37 12.95 12.11
CA GLY A 497 -13.72 12.64 12.58
C GLY A 497 -14.77 12.88 11.51
N GLY A 498 -15.26 11.83 10.85
CA GLY A 498 -16.48 11.93 10.05
C GLY A 498 -17.69 12.21 10.95
N SER A 499 -18.66 12.98 10.45
CA SER A 499 -19.98 13.00 11.08
C SER A 499 -20.71 11.70 10.76
N PRO A 500 -21.26 10.98 11.72
CA PRO A 500 -22.09 9.80 11.47
C PRO A 500 -23.31 10.08 10.56
N ASN A 501 -23.77 11.33 10.55
CA ASN A 501 -24.89 11.77 9.73
C ASN A 501 -24.50 12.35 8.36
N GLY A 502 -23.19 12.30 7.98
CA GLY A 502 -22.71 12.71 6.66
C GLY A 502 -22.77 14.21 6.35
N THR A 503 -23.16 15.06 7.31
CA THR A 503 -23.38 16.49 7.04
C THR A 503 -22.08 17.29 6.93
N TYR A 504 -21.06 16.96 7.72
CA TYR A 504 -19.72 17.56 7.65
C TYR A 504 -18.72 16.74 8.45
N GLY A 505 -17.44 16.75 8.03
CA GLY A 505 -16.34 16.19 8.80
C GLY A 505 -15.81 17.15 9.83
N VAL A 506 -15.21 16.63 10.90
CA VAL A 506 -14.47 17.42 11.89
C VAL A 506 -13.05 16.89 12.06
N ILE A 507 -12.16 17.74 12.51
CA ILE A 507 -10.85 17.36 13.05
C ILE A 507 -10.98 17.51 14.56
N GLY A 508 -10.93 16.38 15.25
CA GLY A 508 -11.06 16.32 16.71
C GLY A 508 -9.71 16.12 17.39
N TRP A 509 -9.68 16.40 18.69
CA TRP A 509 -8.47 16.14 19.51
C TRP A 509 -8.81 15.89 20.96
N LEU A 510 -7.87 15.22 21.64
CA LEU A 510 -7.86 15.04 23.09
C LEU A 510 -6.53 15.58 23.66
N ASN A 511 -6.58 16.49 24.63
CA ASN A 511 -5.43 16.84 25.48
C ASN A 511 -5.20 15.70 26.46
N THR A 512 -4.28 14.79 26.16
CA THR A 512 -4.09 13.58 26.97
C THR A 512 -3.52 13.87 28.35
N LYS A 513 -2.71 14.92 28.51
CA LYS A 513 -2.23 15.34 29.85
C LYS A 513 -3.36 15.84 30.74
N MET A 514 -4.27 16.62 30.19
CA MET A 514 -5.44 17.08 30.94
C MET A 514 -6.33 15.91 31.31
N PHE A 515 -6.61 15.00 30.36
CA PHE A 515 -7.38 13.79 30.61
C PHE A 515 -6.75 12.91 31.70
N GLU A 516 -5.44 12.72 31.67
CA GLU A 516 -4.72 11.94 32.70
C GLU A 516 -4.87 12.57 34.10
N LYS A 517 -4.80 13.89 34.18
CA LYS A 517 -4.89 14.64 35.43
C LYS A 517 -6.30 14.66 36.00
N THR A 518 -7.32 14.79 35.17
CA THR A 518 -8.69 15.03 35.62
C THR A 518 -9.59 13.81 35.53
N GLY A 519 -9.29 12.86 34.67
CA GLY A 519 -10.22 11.77 34.28
C GLY A 519 -11.40 12.23 33.41
N ASP A 520 -11.49 13.55 33.14
CA ASP A 520 -12.62 14.15 32.42
C ASP A 520 -12.30 14.25 30.91
N ALA A 521 -12.85 13.32 30.13
CA ALA A 521 -12.72 13.33 28.68
C ALA A 521 -13.46 14.52 28.04
N MET A 522 -14.60 14.97 28.61
CA MET A 522 -15.40 16.07 28.07
C MET A 522 -14.66 17.41 28.16
N ALA A 523 -14.01 17.67 29.29
CA ALA A 523 -13.20 18.87 29.48
C ALA A 523 -11.88 18.85 28.69
N SER A 524 -11.39 17.67 28.32
CA SER A 524 -10.07 17.50 27.71
C SER A 524 -10.09 17.46 26.18
N GLN A 525 -11.26 17.55 25.55
CA GLN A 525 -11.44 17.42 24.12
C GLN A 525 -11.86 18.70 23.41
N GLY A 526 -11.70 18.73 22.10
CA GLY A 526 -12.22 19.77 21.24
C GLY A 526 -12.26 19.30 19.78
N TRP A 527 -12.97 20.06 18.95
CA TRP A 527 -13.10 19.77 17.53
C TRP A 527 -13.42 21.01 16.72
N CYS A 528 -12.99 21.03 15.44
CA CYS A 528 -13.32 22.06 14.47
C CYS A 528 -13.74 21.42 13.15
N SER A 529 -14.71 22.03 12.46
CA SER A 529 -15.11 21.62 11.11
C SER A 529 -14.44 22.50 10.07
N PRO A 530 -13.76 21.94 9.05
CA PRO A 530 -13.12 22.70 8.01
C PRO A 530 -14.09 23.55 7.17
N TYR A 531 -13.62 24.75 6.82
CA TYR A 531 -14.34 25.69 5.96
C TYR A 531 -13.37 26.43 5.04
N ILE A 532 -13.88 26.96 3.96
CA ILE A 532 -13.20 27.93 3.10
C ILE A 532 -13.68 29.30 3.55
N ASP A 533 -12.74 30.12 3.99
CA ASP A 533 -12.97 31.50 4.42
C ASP A 533 -13.21 32.38 3.19
N MET A 534 -14.48 32.66 2.90
CA MET A 534 -14.92 33.34 1.69
C MET A 534 -14.82 34.86 1.78
N ASN A 535 -14.74 35.44 2.97
CA ASN A 535 -14.59 36.87 3.18
C ASN A 535 -13.16 37.27 3.59
N GLY A 536 -12.28 36.30 3.93
CA GLY A 536 -10.89 36.52 4.28
C GLY A 536 -10.66 37.09 5.69
N ASP A 537 -11.65 37.00 6.58
CA ASP A 537 -11.57 37.55 7.94
C ASP A 537 -10.95 36.58 8.97
N GLY A 538 -10.69 35.35 8.57
CA GLY A 538 -10.10 34.28 9.41
C GLY A 538 -11.04 33.73 10.48
N LYS A 539 -12.36 33.94 10.37
CA LYS A 539 -13.39 33.44 11.26
C LYS A 539 -14.46 32.70 10.47
N PHE A 540 -15.06 31.70 11.09
CA PHE A 540 -16.17 30.97 10.47
C PHE A 540 -17.49 31.74 10.61
N ASP A 541 -18.10 32.11 9.49
CA ASP A 541 -19.47 32.60 9.40
C ASP A 541 -20.30 31.68 8.48
N PRO A 542 -21.29 30.93 9.03
CA PRO A 542 -22.08 29.98 8.23
C PRO A 542 -22.93 30.63 7.13
N LYS A 543 -23.07 31.96 7.13
CA LYS A 543 -23.81 32.71 6.10
C LYS A 543 -22.92 33.12 4.92
N VAL A 544 -21.60 33.15 5.12
CA VAL A 544 -20.62 33.63 4.13
C VAL A 544 -19.70 32.52 3.71
N ASP A 545 -19.20 31.72 4.66
CA ASP A 545 -18.17 30.73 4.45
C ASP A 545 -18.72 29.40 3.99
N GLN A 546 -17.93 28.70 3.17
CA GLN A 546 -18.30 27.40 2.63
C GLN A 546 -17.71 26.27 3.47
N ARG A 547 -18.55 25.42 4.08
CA ARG A 547 -18.08 24.20 4.73
C ARG A 547 -17.44 23.24 3.72
N VAL A 548 -16.33 22.63 4.13
CA VAL A 548 -15.66 21.61 3.34
C VAL A 548 -16.45 20.31 3.40
N SER A 549 -16.97 19.90 2.25
CA SER A 549 -17.68 18.63 2.10
C SER A 549 -16.70 17.45 1.91
N GLY A 550 -17.16 16.25 2.19
CA GLY A 550 -16.45 15.00 1.97
C GLY A 550 -16.16 14.26 3.27
N ASN A 551 -15.49 13.11 3.13
CA ASN A 551 -15.18 12.21 4.24
C ASN A 551 -13.70 12.33 4.65
N PRO A 552 -13.38 12.91 5.81
CA PRO A 552 -12.03 12.90 6.36
C PRO A 552 -11.60 11.45 6.64
N TYR A 553 -10.37 11.11 6.27
CA TYR A 553 -9.95 9.72 6.27
C TYR A 553 -8.59 9.46 6.94
N SER A 554 -7.69 10.37 7.00
CA SER A 554 -6.37 10.18 7.61
C SER A 554 -5.92 11.50 8.22
N VAL A 555 -5.28 11.46 9.38
CA VAL A 555 -4.83 12.64 10.10
C VAL A 555 -3.33 12.57 10.39
N GLN A 556 -2.60 13.64 10.13
CA GLN A 556 -1.17 13.73 10.41
C GLN A 556 -0.77 15.11 10.88
N PRO A 557 -0.35 15.27 12.14
CA PRO A 557 0.32 16.48 12.61
C PRO A 557 1.67 16.68 11.92
N SER A 558 1.95 17.91 11.52
CA SER A 558 3.20 18.30 10.87
C SER A 558 4.31 18.50 11.89
N PRO A 559 5.48 17.84 11.71
CA PRO A 559 6.63 18.07 12.58
C PRO A 559 7.29 19.45 12.40
N SER A 560 7.04 20.13 11.26
CA SER A 560 7.70 21.38 10.91
C SER A 560 7.04 22.61 11.52
N ASP A 561 5.69 22.63 11.65
CA ASP A 561 4.93 23.79 12.09
C ASP A 561 3.78 23.49 13.06
N GLY A 562 3.59 22.22 13.45
CA GLY A 562 2.54 21.79 14.36
C GLY A 562 1.11 21.84 13.79
N SER A 563 0.94 22.22 12.51
CA SER A 563 -0.36 22.16 11.83
C SER A 563 -0.81 20.71 11.65
N VAL A 564 -2.11 20.52 11.43
CA VAL A 564 -2.69 19.18 11.26
C VAL A 564 -3.20 19.02 9.85
N TRP A 565 -2.75 17.99 9.16
CA TRP A 565 -3.16 17.66 7.80
C TRP A 565 -4.09 16.47 7.79
N VAL A 566 -5.13 16.55 6.96
CA VAL A 566 -6.15 15.50 6.81
C VAL A 566 -6.41 15.25 5.34
N ALA A 567 -6.42 13.97 4.93
CA ALA A 567 -6.88 13.58 3.61
C ALA A 567 -8.41 13.41 3.61
N TYR A 568 -9.07 13.84 2.54
CA TYR A 568 -10.48 13.62 2.28
C TYR A 568 -10.63 12.66 1.11
N ALA A 569 -10.98 11.42 1.43
CA ALA A 569 -10.98 10.30 0.48
C ALA A 569 -12.21 10.23 -0.44
N SER A 570 -13.05 11.25 -0.48
CA SER A 570 -14.13 11.40 -1.46
C SER A 570 -13.58 11.66 -2.87
N TYR A 571 -14.39 11.46 -3.89
CA TYR A 571 -14.03 11.78 -5.27
C TYR A 571 -14.45 13.23 -5.61
N PRO A 572 -13.60 14.05 -6.29
CA PRO A 572 -12.18 13.82 -6.59
C PRO A 572 -11.25 13.88 -5.37
N GLY A 573 -11.67 14.47 -4.25
CA GLY A 573 -10.95 14.52 -2.99
C GLY A 573 -10.00 15.70 -2.83
N LYS A 574 -9.49 15.85 -1.60
CA LYS A 574 -8.65 16.98 -1.21
C LYS A 574 -7.78 16.66 -0.01
N ILE A 575 -6.79 17.49 0.26
CA ILE A 575 -6.10 17.54 1.55
C ILE A 575 -6.44 18.86 2.23
N VAL A 576 -6.59 18.82 3.54
CA VAL A 576 -6.98 19.97 4.38
C VAL A 576 -5.93 20.18 5.45
N ARG A 577 -5.47 21.40 5.62
CA ARG A 577 -4.58 21.85 6.70
C ARG A 577 -5.38 22.61 7.73
N MET A 578 -5.17 22.30 9.01
CA MET A 578 -5.72 23.03 10.14
C MET A 578 -4.63 23.66 10.99
N GLU A 579 -4.77 24.93 11.29
CA GLU A 579 -4.14 25.59 12.44
C GLU A 579 -5.19 25.70 13.55
N ARG A 580 -4.96 25.03 14.67
CA ARG A 580 -5.91 25.04 15.80
C ARG A 580 -5.97 26.39 16.50
N GLY A 581 -4.83 27.07 16.60
CA GLY A 581 -4.68 28.30 17.38
C GLY A 581 -4.82 28.08 18.90
N ASP A 582 -4.84 29.19 19.64
CA ASP A 582 -4.78 29.14 21.11
C ASP A 582 -6.16 29.08 21.80
N ASN A 583 -7.21 29.50 21.10
CA ASN A 583 -8.59 29.50 21.65
C ASN A 583 -9.60 28.89 20.65
N PRO A 584 -9.49 27.58 20.33
CA PRO A 584 -10.45 26.92 19.46
C PRO A 584 -11.86 26.87 20.12
N PRO A 585 -12.96 26.84 19.36
CA PRO A 585 -13.02 26.78 17.90
C PRO A 585 -12.82 28.11 17.17
N ALA A 586 -12.85 29.24 17.87
CA ALA A 586 -12.78 30.57 17.26
C ALA A 586 -11.45 30.88 16.52
N THR A 587 -10.38 30.16 16.84
CA THR A 587 -9.05 30.35 16.23
C THR A 587 -8.68 29.28 15.21
N CYS A 588 -9.56 28.30 14.96
CA CYS A 588 -9.31 27.30 13.93
C CYS A 588 -9.29 27.93 12.53
N LYS A 589 -8.18 27.78 11.82
CA LYS A 589 -8.03 28.25 10.44
C LYS A 589 -7.75 27.07 9.53
N PHE A 590 -8.22 27.14 8.29
CA PHE A 590 -8.13 26.04 7.35
C PHE A 590 -7.57 26.49 6.00
N GLU A 591 -6.90 25.55 5.36
CA GLU A 591 -6.49 25.64 3.96
C GLU A 591 -6.91 24.35 3.25
N VAL A 592 -7.41 24.47 2.04
CA VAL A 592 -7.97 23.34 1.27
C VAL A 592 -7.23 23.23 -0.06
N TYR A 593 -6.70 22.05 -0.38
CA TYR A 593 -5.95 21.80 -1.60
C TYR A 593 -6.44 20.52 -2.27
N GLU A 594 -6.81 20.64 -3.52
CA GLU A 594 -7.23 19.49 -4.35
C GLU A 594 -6.08 19.07 -5.25
N PRO A 595 -5.83 17.77 -5.43
CA PRO A 595 -4.93 17.30 -6.47
C PRO A 595 -5.41 17.80 -7.83
N PRO A 596 -4.51 18.06 -8.79
CA PRO A 596 -4.90 18.53 -10.12
C PRO A 596 -5.85 17.54 -10.80
N TYR A 597 -7.09 17.97 -10.99
CA TYR A 597 -8.14 17.20 -11.65
C TYR A 597 -8.82 18.12 -12.69
N ASP A 598 -8.55 17.85 -13.97
CA ASP A 598 -8.98 18.70 -15.08
C ASP A 598 -8.63 20.19 -14.89
N ASN A 599 -7.56 20.47 -14.18
CA ASN A 599 -7.11 21.82 -13.85
C ASN A 599 -6.62 22.53 -15.13
N PRO A 600 -7.12 23.75 -15.46
CA PRO A 600 -6.68 24.46 -16.66
C PRO A 600 -5.17 24.75 -16.72
N ALA A 601 -4.49 24.91 -15.59
CA ALA A 601 -3.03 25.07 -15.53
C ALA A 601 -2.26 23.74 -15.71
N ARG A 602 -2.93 22.59 -15.67
CA ARG A 602 -2.36 21.26 -15.89
C ARG A 602 -3.29 20.40 -16.74
N PRO A 603 -3.50 20.77 -18.00
CA PRO A 603 -4.47 20.11 -18.87
C PRO A 603 -4.14 18.62 -19.03
N GLY A 604 -5.17 17.76 -18.99
CA GLY A 604 -5.05 16.31 -19.14
C GLY A 604 -4.54 15.57 -17.90
N VAL A 605 -4.23 16.27 -16.80
CA VAL A 605 -3.88 15.66 -15.52
C VAL A 605 -5.14 15.40 -14.72
N ARG A 606 -5.34 14.13 -14.34
CA ARG A 606 -6.46 13.69 -13.49
C ARG A 606 -5.89 12.93 -12.31
N ALA A 607 -5.77 13.61 -11.17
CA ALA A 607 -5.25 13.09 -9.92
C ALA A 607 -6.33 13.20 -8.86
N TYR A 608 -6.70 12.07 -8.23
CA TYR A 608 -7.88 12.04 -7.37
C TYR A 608 -7.80 10.98 -6.28
N ARG A 609 -8.70 11.10 -5.31
CA ARG A 609 -8.95 10.23 -4.16
C ARG A 609 -7.71 10.09 -3.27
N PRO A 610 -7.24 11.20 -2.63
CA PRO A 610 -6.21 11.12 -1.59
C PRO A 610 -6.74 10.29 -0.42
N ARG A 611 -5.92 9.34 0.08
CA ARG A 611 -6.34 8.42 1.13
C ARG A 611 -5.38 8.42 2.32
N GLY A 612 -4.19 7.86 2.20
CA GLY A 612 -3.15 8.00 3.22
C GLY A 612 -2.53 9.39 3.19
N ILE A 613 -2.05 9.89 4.32
CA ILE A 613 -1.32 11.15 4.42
C ILE A 613 -0.19 11.03 5.44
N ASP A 614 0.98 11.57 5.12
CA ASP A 614 2.05 11.82 6.08
C ASP A 614 2.78 13.12 5.71
N VAL A 615 3.45 13.72 6.68
CA VAL A 615 4.20 14.97 6.49
C VAL A 615 5.64 14.75 6.89
N ASP A 616 6.58 15.07 6.01
CA ASP A 616 8.00 14.93 6.30
C ASP A 616 8.54 16.07 7.19
N GLN A 617 9.80 15.96 7.61
CA GLN A 617 10.44 16.96 8.48
C GLN A 617 10.59 18.33 7.84
N ASN A 618 10.46 18.43 6.52
CA ASN A 618 10.53 19.69 5.77
C ASN A 618 9.15 20.31 5.54
N GLY A 619 8.07 19.67 5.99
CA GLY A 619 6.70 20.12 5.80
C GLY A 619 6.10 19.74 4.45
N ILE A 620 6.75 18.88 3.68
CA ILE A 620 6.17 18.33 2.45
C ILE A 620 5.14 17.27 2.83
N VAL A 621 3.96 17.41 2.29
CA VAL A 621 2.86 16.46 2.50
C VAL A 621 2.93 15.36 1.44
N TRP A 622 2.90 14.11 1.88
CA TRP A 622 2.86 12.92 1.03
C TRP A 622 1.52 12.22 1.14
N THR A 623 0.90 11.90 0.02
CA THR A 623 -0.41 11.25 0.00
C THR A 623 -0.55 10.24 -1.12
N ALA A 624 -1.16 9.10 -0.82
CA ALA A 624 -1.56 8.12 -1.81
C ALA A 624 -2.85 8.58 -2.51
N LEU A 625 -2.80 8.79 -3.81
CA LEU A 625 -3.97 9.04 -4.66
C LEU A 625 -4.50 7.70 -5.16
N ALA A 626 -5.23 7.02 -4.28
CA ALA A 626 -5.56 5.61 -4.43
C ALA A 626 -6.43 5.32 -5.68
N GLY A 627 -7.36 6.21 -6.03
CA GLY A 627 -8.20 6.08 -7.23
C GLY A 627 -7.40 6.19 -8.52
N SER A 628 -6.57 7.22 -8.64
CA SER A 628 -5.81 7.53 -9.87
C SER A 628 -4.48 6.78 -10.00
N SER A 629 -4.16 5.84 -9.11
CA SER A 629 -2.91 5.06 -9.13
C SER A 629 -1.65 5.93 -9.12
N GLN A 630 -1.66 6.99 -8.34
CA GLN A 630 -0.56 7.91 -8.19
C GLN A 630 -0.17 8.06 -6.71
N PHE A 631 1.06 8.39 -6.49
CA PHE A 631 1.55 8.89 -5.21
C PHE A 631 1.92 10.35 -5.40
N ALA A 632 1.65 11.20 -4.44
CA ALA A 632 1.84 12.62 -4.60
C ALA A 632 2.63 13.23 -3.44
N SER A 633 3.46 14.22 -3.76
CA SER A 633 3.93 15.19 -2.79
C SER A 633 3.26 16.54 -3.03
N PHE A 634 2.98 17.26 -1.94
CA PHE A 634 2.44 18.61 -1.98
C PHE A 634 3.33 19.55 -1.16
N ASP A 635 3.85 20.56 -1.84
CA ASP A 635 4.68 21.61 -1.26
C ASP A 635 3.88 22.92 -1.16
N ARG A 636 3.35 23.18 0.03
CA ARG A 636 2.55 24.36 0.34
C ARG A 636 3.32 25.67 0.09
N THR A 637 4.64 25.67 0.15
CA THR A 637 5.44 26.90 -0.02
C THR A 637 5.36 27.46 -1.43
N LYS A 638 5.01 26.63 -2.41
CA LYS A 638 4.82 27.03 -3.82
C LYS A 638 3.49 27.76 -4.06
N CYS A 639 2.53 27.66 -3.14
CA CYS A 639 1.22 28.26 -3.30
C CYS A 639 1.26 29.77 -3.13
N LYS A 640 0.79 30.50 -4.12
CA LYS A 640 0.69 31.97 -4.11
C LYS A 640 -0.47 32.47 -3.26
N VAL A 641 -1.59 31.73 -3.30
CA VAL A 641 -2.78 31.97 -2.51
C VAL A 641 -3.00 30.76 -1.59
N ARG A 642 -3.45 30.96 -0.36
CA ARG A 642 -3.64 29.88 0.61
C ARG A 642 -5.01 29.90 1.28
N THR A 643 -5.61 31.09 1.38
CA THR A 643 -6.92 31.33 2.01
C THR A 643 -7.70 32.36 1.20
N GLY A 644 -8.96 32.57 1.53
CA GLY A 644 -9.84 33.56 0.90
C GLY A 644 -10.66 32.99 -0.25
N PRO A 645 -11.48 33.81 -0.91
CA PRO A 645 -12.54 33.38 -1.85
C PRO A 645 -12.03 32.67 -3.11
N THR A 646 -10.76 32.80 -3.44
CA THR A 646 -10.14 32.10 -4.60
C THR A 646 -9.42 30.81 -4.21
N ALA A 647 -9.29 30.52 -2.91
CA ALA A 647 -8.61 29.33 -2.38
C ALA A 647 -9.57 28.12 -2.26
N THR A 648 -10.29 27.80 -3.32
CA THR A 648 -11.40 26.81 -3.32
C THR A 648 -10.97 25.35 -3.61
N GLY A 649 -9.65 25.07 -3.61
CA GLY A 649 -9.08 23.72 -3.79
C GLY A 649 -8.11 23.62 -4.97
N GLN A 650 -8.52 23.97 -6.18
CA GLN A 650 -7.71 23.86 -7.42
C GLN A 650 -6.74 25.05 -7.65
N HIS A 651 -6.56 25.91 -6.68
CA HIS A 651 -5.82 27.18 -6.80
C HIS A 651 -4.29 27.05 -6.73
N CYS A 652 -3.76 25.89 -6.35
CA CYS A 652 -2.31 25.66 -6.22
C CYS A 652 -1.86 24.37 -6.93
N PRO A 653 -2.02 24.25 -8.26
CA PRO A 653 -1.59 23.05 -9.00
C PRO A 653 -0.06 22.90 -9.03
N GLU A 654 0.70 23.99 -8.88
CA GLU A 654 2.17 24.02 -8.81
C GLU A 654 2.74 23.38 -7.53
N GLY A 655 1.95 23.27 -6.48
CA GLY A 655 2.34 22.59 -5.24
C GLY A 655 2.48 21.07 -5.39
N TRP A 656 1.81 20.47 -6.38
CA TRP A 656 1.71 19.03 -6.55
C TRP A 656 2.79 18.46 -7.47
N THR A 657 3.46 17.40 -7.00
CA THR A 657 4.28 16.50 -7.82
C THR A 657 3.68 15.12 -7.78
N LEU A 658 3.48 14.50 -8.94
CA LEU A 658 2.79 13.22 -9.09
C LEU A 658 3.76 12.13 -9.53
N TYR A 659 3.68 10.96 -8.91
CA TYR A 659 4.51 9.79 -9.19
C TYR A 659 3.57 8.61 -9.50
N PRO A 660 3.57 8.08 -10.74
CA PRO A 660 2.78 6.89 -11.05
C PRO A 660 3.20 5.70 -10.16
N ILE A 661 2.23 5.03 -9.55
CA ILE A 661 2.47 3.84 -8.74
C ILE A 661 2.78 2.66 -9.68
N PRO A 662 3.86 1.88 -9.42
CA PRO A 662 4.20 0.74 -10.26
C PRO A 662 3.14 -0.36 -10.17
N GLY A 663 2.96 -1.08 -11.27
CA GLY A 663 2.03 -2.20 -11.37
C GLY A 663 1.51 -2.38 -12.80
N PRO A 664 0.87 -3.50 -13.10
CA PRO A 664 0.24 -3.71 -14.41
C PRO A 664 -1.01 -2.85 -14.53
N ASN A 665 -1.24 -2.30 -15.72
CA ASN A 665 -2.48 -1.59 -16.04
C ASN A 665 -3.63 -2.57 -16.26
N PHE A 666 -4.85 -2.13 -15.99
CA PHE A 666 -6.06 -2.87 -16.35
C PHE A 666 -6.15 -3.08 -17.86
N LYS A 667 -6.65 -4.25 -18.24
CA LYS A 667 -6.85 -4.59 -19.65
C LYS A 667 -7.92 -3.67 -20.27
N GLY A 668 -7.57 -2.97 -21.35
CA GLY A 668 -8.45 -2.02 -22.03
C GLY A 668 -8.45 -0.60 -21.45
N ALA A 669 -7.71 -0.33 -20.39
CA ALA A 669 -7.54 1.05 -19.89
C ALA A 669 -6.78 1.91 -20.91
N THR A 670 -7.29 3.11 -21.19
CA THR A 670 -6.68 4.07 -22.12
C THR A 670 -5.75 5.06 -21.42
N VAL A 671 -5.80 5.11 -20.11
CA VAL A 671 -4.93 5.91 -19.24
C VAL A 671 -4.06 5.00 -18.40
N GLN A 672 -2.93 5.52 -17.91
CA GLN A 672 -2.08 4.76 -16.99
C GLN A 672 -2.80 4.60 -15.65
N THR A 673 -3.39 3.43 -15.43
CA THR A 673 -4.07 3.07 -14.19
C THR A 673 -3.58 1.72 -13.72
N SER A 674 -2.64 1.70 -12.78
CA SER A 674 -2.20 0.46 -12.18
C SER A 674 -3.35 -0.25 -11.44
N ALA A 675 -3.40 -1.58 -11.55
CA ALA A 675 -4.26 -2.43 -10.71
C ALA A 675 -3.79 -2.49 -9.25
N GLU A 676 -2.81 -1.66 -8.90
CA GLU A 676 -2.35 -1.45 -7.55
C GLU A 676 -3.28 -0.50 -6.78
N TRP A 677 -3.29 -0.68 -5.47
CA TRP A 677 -3.98 0.16 -4.52
C TRP A 677 -3.04 0.51 -3.37
N ALA A 678 -2.78 1.80 -3.15
CA ALA A 678 -2.06 2.25 -1.97
C ALA A 678 -3.06 2.64 -0.88
N TYR A 679 -3.22 1.77 0.13
CA TYR A 679 -4.18 1.99 1.21
C TYR A 679 -3.78 3.18 2.09
N TYR A 680 -2.52 3.17 2.56
CA TYR A 680 -1.86 4.25 3.30
C TYR A 680 -0.50 4.55 2.70
N ASN A 681 0.17 5.49 3.32
CA ASN A 681 1.57 5.78 3.13
C ASN A 681 2.19 6.23 4.47
N TRP A 682 3.47 6.12 4.53
CA TRP A 682 4.28 6.56 5.66
C TRP A 682 5.58 7.19 5.15
N VAL A 683 6.18 8.09 5.92
CA VAL A 683 7.48 8.71 5.59
C VAL A 683 8.50 8.30 6.62
N ASP A 684 9.59 7.69 6.18
CA ASP A 684 10.74 7.38 7.03
C ASP A 684 11.52 8.66 7.37
N LYS A 685 11.05 9.37 8.39
CA LYS A 685 11.62 10.64 8.84
C LYS A 685 13.01 10.47 9.46
N PHE A 686 13.30 9.29 10.01
CA PHE A 686 14.44 9.04 10.88
C PHE A 686 15.44 8.03 10.31
N ASN A 687 15.32 7.68 9.04
CA ASN A 687 16.15 6.66 8.40
C ASN A 687 16.10 5.32 9.14
N THR A 688 14.92 4.94 9.60
CA THR A 688 14.69 3.69 10.33
C THR A 688 14.88 2.46 9.46
N PHE A 689 14.71 2.62 8.15
CA PHE A 689 14.88 1.55 7.17
C PHE A 689 16.28 1.52 6.53
N GLY A 690 17.07 2.58 6.71
CA GLY A 690 18.43 2.65 6.16
C GLY A 690 18.52 3.12 4.71
N MET A 691 17.44 3.61 4.11
CA MET A 691 17.40 4.13 2.74
C MET A 691 17.48 5.67 2.66
N GLY A 692 17.55 6.36 3.78
CA GLY A 692 17.65 7.81 3.88
C GLY A 692 16.57 8.42 4.78
N TYR A 693 16.71 9.72 5.02
CA TYR A 693 15.74 10.51 5.79
C TYR A 693 14.64 11.05 4.88
N ASN A 694 13.43 11.14 5.41
CA ASN A 694 12.25 11.63 4.69
C ASN A 694 11.94 10.82 3.41
N ILE A 695 12.14 9.52 3.47
CA ILE A 695 11.83 8.62 2.37
C ILE A 695 10.34 8.22 2.42
N PRO A 696 9.56 8.59 1.39
CA PRO A 696 8.15 8.23 1.34
C PRO A 696 7.97 6.79 0.88
N ILE A 697 7.06 6.08 1.55
CA ILE A 697 6.73 4.68 1.31
C ILE A 697 5.22 4.57 1.14
N ALA A 698 4.78 4.08 0.00
CA ALA A 698 3.39 3.74 -0.24
C ALA A 698 3.14 2.26 0.02
N ASN A 699 1.96 1.94 0.53
CA ASN A 699 1.53 0.57 0.66
C ASN A 699 1.22 -0.03 -0.72
N GLY A 700 1.89 -1.09 -1.11
CA GLY A 700 1.52 -1.92 -2.25
C GLY A 700 0.50 -2.98 -1.80
N THR A 701 -0.68 -2.51 -1.37
CA THR A 701 -1.69 -3.33 -0.68
C THR A 701 -2.18 -4.47 -1.56
N ASN A 702 -2.29 -4.25 -2.86
CA ASN A 702 -2.76 -5.28 -3.81
C ASN A 702 -1.60 -6.04 -4.51
N SER A 703 -0.34 -5.68 -4.24
CA SER A 703 0.86 -6.34 -4.80
C SER A 703 1.74 -7.05 -3.78
N ASP A 704 1.25 -7.23 -2.55
CA ASP A 704 2.02 -7.86 -1.48
C ASP A 704 3.37 -7.18 -1.24
N SER A 705 3.42 -5.82 -1.26
CA SER A 705 4.69 -5.12 -1.21
C SER A 705 4.65 -3.81 -0.44
N LEU A 706 5.84 -3.33 -0.06
CA LEU A 706 6.07 -1.92 0.23
C LEU A 706 6.72 -1.27 -1.00
N LEU A 707 6.22 -0.10 -1.37
CA LEU A 707 6.67 0.69 -2.51
C LEU A 707 7.45 1.89 -1.99
N VAL A 708 8.78 1.80 -2.02
CA VAL A 708 9.68 2.85 -1.53
C VAL A 708 10.03 3.77 -2.70
N LEU A 709 9.73 5.06 -2.56
CA LEU A 709 10.02 6.06 -3.58
C LEU A 709 11.31 6.83 -3.22
N ASP A 710 12.24 6.90 -4.16
CA ASP A 710 13.27 7.94 -4.12
C ASP A 710 12.71 9.23 -4.73
N PRO A 711 12.40 10.25 -3.93
CA PRO A 711 11.74 11.45 -4.43
C PRO A 711 12.63 12.29 -5.36
N LYS A 712 13.94 12.10 -5.33
CA LYS A 712 14.89 12.86 -6.18
C LYS A 712 14.93 12.31 -7.60
N SER A 713 14.93 11.00 -7.74
CA SER A 713 14.98 10.35 -9.05
C SER A 713 13.61 9.92 -9.59
N GLY A 714 12.58 9.90 -8.74
CA GLY A 714 11.26 9.35 -9.06
C GLY A 714 11.24 7.83 -9.22
N LYS A 715 12.31 7.13 -8.83
CA LYS A 715 12.42 5.68 -8.95
C LYS A 715 11.80 4.96 -7.77
N TRP A 716 11.15 3.85 -8.07
CA TRP A 716 10.55 2.96 -7.09
C TRP A 716 11.44 1.75 -6.80
N THR A 717 11.46 1.35 -5.54
CA THR A 717 11.97 0.05 -5.08
C THR A 717 10.79 -0.75 -4.53
N THR A 718 10.56 -1.95 -5.06
CA THR A 718 9.43 -2.80 -4.67
C THR A 718 9.90 -3.92 -3.76
N LEU A 719 9.50 -3.88 -2.49
CA LEU A 719 9.88 -4.87 -1.49
C LEU A 719 8.71 -5.83 -1.27
N ARG A 720 8.78 -7.03 -1.82
CA ARG A 720 7.67 -8.00 -1.86
C ARG A 720 7.74 -9.03 -0.75
N VAL A 721 6.59 -9.30 -0.15
CA VAL A 721 6.33 -10.57 0.51
C VAL A 721 5.95 -11.58 -0.59
N PRO A 722 6.62 -12.72 -0.72
CA PRO A 722 6.41 -13.62 -1.86
C PRO A 722 5.05 -14.31 -1.79
N TYR A 723 4.12 -13.90 -2.67
CA TYR A 723 2.81 -14.53 -2.83
C TYR A 723 2.93 -16.06 -3.06
N PRO A 724 2.08 -16.93 -2.45
CA PRO A 724 0.84 -16.62 -1.73
C PRO A 724 0.97 -16.52 -0.19
N LEU A 725 2.07 -16.05 0.37
CA LEU A 725 2.16 -15.82 1.83
C LEU A 725 1.24 -14.70 2.30
N SER A 726 0.67 -13.94 1.38
CA SER A 726 -0.23 -12.81 1.57
C SER A 726 0.39 -11.62 2.32
N PHE A 727 0.16 -10.43 1.84
CA PHE A 727 0.57 -9.20 2.52
C PHE A 727 -0.38 -8.05 2.14
N TYR A 728 -1.63 -8.20 2.52
CA TYR A 728 -2.64 -7.17 2.36
C TYR A 728 -2.56 -6.23 3.58
N GLN A 729 -1.63 -5.28 3.53
CA GLN A 729 -1.25 -4.45 4.67
C GLN A 729 -1.95 -3.08 4.67
N ARG A 730 -2.06 -2.52 5.88
CA ARG A 730 -2.58 -1.17 6.14
C ARG A 730 -1.64 -0.38 7.04
N GLY A 731 -1.40 -0.85 8.26
CA GLY A 731 -0.50 -0.21 9.20
C GLY A 731 0.97 -0.34 8.81
N LEU A 732 1.73 0.73 9.01
CA LEU A 732 3.18 0.77 8.77
C LEU A 732 3.82 1.78 9.71
N ASP A 733 4.88 1.37 10.41
CA ASP A 733 5.78 2.27 11.11
C ASP A 733 7.22 1.75 11.13
N GLY A 734 8.17 2.58 11.59
CA GLY A 734 9.57 2.24 11.64
C GLY A 734 10.16 2.35 13.04
N ARG A 735 10.90 1.34 13.49
CA ARG A 735 11.52 1.28 14.81
C ARG A 735 13.02 1.03 14.77
N ILE A 736 13.75 1.68 15.68
CA ILE A 736 15.18 1.48 15.92
C ILE A 736 15.34 0.77 17.27
N ASP A 737 15.58 -0.54 17.21
CA ASP A 737 15.79 -1.38 18.38
C ASP A 737 17.20 -1.19 18.98
N ASN A 738 18.22 -1.02 18.12
CA ASN A 738 19.60 -0.75 18.52
C ASN A 738 20.35 0.04 17.43
N PRO A 739 20.65 1.32 17.64
CA PRO A 739 21.33 2.13 16.63
C PRO A 739 22.76 1.67 16.31
N ASN A 740 23.40 0.90 17.20
CA ASN A 740 24.79 0.48 17.07
C ASN A 740 24.98 -0.82 16.26
N THR A 741 23.91 -1.54 15.96
CA THR A 741 23.97 -2.82 15.22
C THR A 741 23.64 -2.68 13.73
N GLY A 742 23.66 -1.45 13.22
CA GLY A 742 23.41 -1.16 11.82
C GLY A 742 22.00 -1.58 11.38
N TRP A 743 21.90 -2.27 10.25
CA TRP A 743 20.63 -2.71 9.67
C TRP A 743 19.85 -3.70 10.56
N LYS A 744 20.54 -4.50 11.38
CA LYS A 744 19.91 -5.47 12.28
C LYS A 744 19.08 -4.81 13.38
N GLY A 745 19.56 -3.67 13.88
CA GLY A 745 18.92 -2.93 14.96
C GLY A 745 17.81 -2.01 14.50
N ARG A 746 17.27 -2.16 13.29
CA ARG A 746 16.22 -1.28 12.74
C ARG A 746 15.33 -2.03 11.75
N GLY A 747 14.14 -1.51 11.48
CA GLY A 747 13.25 -2.08 10.49
C GLY A 747 11.89 -1.41 10.47
N LEU A 748 11.14 -1.73 9.43
CA LEU A 748 9.74 -1.36 9.28
C LEU A 748 8.87 -2.51 9.76
N TRP A 749 7.78 -2.16 10.44
CA TRP A 749 6.77 -3.10 10.91
C TRP A 749 5.45 -2.83 10.22
N ALA A 750 4.81 -3.88 9.74
CA ALA A 750 3.54 -3.81 9.05
C ALA A 750 2.65 -5.01 9.43
N ASP A 751 1.37 -4.86 9.19
CA ASP A 751 0.36 -5.91 9.34
C ASP A 751 0.05 -6.61 8.03
N ASN A 752 -0.61 -7.75 8.13
CA ASN A 752 -1.36 -8.38 7.06
C ASN A 752 -2.67 -8.92 7.61
N GLY A 753 -3.78 -8.56 6.98
CA GLY A 753 -5.09 -9.06 7.32
C GLY A 753 -6.17 -8.51 6.41
N THR A 754 -7.07 -9.35 5.93
CA THR A 754 -8.22 -8.93 5.11
C THR A 754 -9.45 -8.71 5.98
N ARG A 755 -10.30 -7.77 5.59
CA ARG A 755 -11.58 -7.53 6.26
C ARG A 755 -12.51 -8.74 6.16
N THR A 756 -12.31 -9.55 5.15
CA THR A 756 -12.98 -10.83 4.99
C THR A 756 -11.94 -11.93 5.19
N PRO A 757 -11.75 -12.46 6.42
CA PRO A 757 -10.70 -13.44 6.71
C PRO A 757 -10.73 -14.68 5.82
N TRP A 758 -11.90 -15.09 5.38
CA TRP A 758 -12.08 -16.21 4.45
C TRP A 758 -11.64 -15.92 3.00
N HIS A 759 -11.34 -14.65 2.67
CA HIS A 759 -10.69 -14.25 1.43
C HIS A 759 -9.17 -14.13 1.56
N GLN A 760 -8.63 -14.41 2.72
CA GLN A 760 -7.19 -14.50 2.88
C GLN A 760 -6.65 -15.66 2.03
N GLU A 761 -5.53 -15.47 1.38
CA GLU A 761 -4.93 -16.53 0.60
C GLU A 761 -4.63 -17.74 1.50
N GLY A 762 -5.01 -18.93 1.08
CA GLY A 762 -5.00 -20.11 1.95
C GLY A 762 -6.36 -20.43 2.59
N GLY A 763 -7.25 -19.46 2.72
CA GLY A 763 -8.63 -19.65 3.15
C GLY A 763 -8.80 -19.83 4.67
N LYS A 764 -9.83 -20.54 5.07
CA LYS A 764 -10.18 -20.76 6.48
C LYS A 764 -9.04 -21.38 7.27
N GLY A 765 -8.67 -20.75 8.37
CA GLY A 765 -7.62 -21.22 9.29
C GLY A 765 -6.26 -20.53 9.08
N GLU A 766 -6.07 -19.80 7.99
CA GLU A 766 -4.90 -18.92 7.87
C GLU A 766 -5.04 -17.71 8.78
N LEU A 767 -3.92 -17.32 9.40
CA LEU A 767 -3.90 -16.23 10.36
C LEU A 767 -3.46 -14.91 9.70
N SER A 768 -3.90 -13.80 10.27
CA SER A 768 -3.24 -12.52 10.09
C SER A 768 -1.77 -12.61 10.49
N THR A 769 -0.92 -11.73 9.95
CA THR A 769 0.51 -11.75 10.26
C THR A 769 1.04 -10.36 10.59
N ILE A 770 2.13 -10.34 11.35
CA ILE A 770 2.96 -9.15 11.56
C ILE A 770 4.28 -9.38 10.83
N VAL A 771 4.69 -8.40 10.05
CA VAL A 771 5.85 -8.49 9.15
C VAL A 771 6.87 -7.41 9.53
N LYS A 772 8.14 -7.81 9.71
CA LYS A 772 9.28 -6.89 9.83
C LYS A 772 10.08 -6.91 8.54
N PHE A 773 10.31 -5.74 7.97
CA PHE A 773 11.21 -5.51 6.85
C PHE A 773 12.51 -4.91 7.35
N GLN A 774 13.64 -5.47 6.96
CA GLN A 774 14.97 -4.94 7.24
C GLN A 774 15.77 -4.82 5.94
N MET A 775 16.55 -3.77 5.79
CA MET A 775 17.39 -3.54 4.61
C MET A 775 18.85 -3.69 4.97
N ARG A 776 19.47 -4.75 4.48
CA ARG A 776 20.91 -4.98 4.65
C ARG A 776 21.72 -4.35 3.50
N PRO A 777 23.05 -4.10 3.67
CA PRO A 777 23.86 -3.44 2.64
C PRO A 777 24.05 -4.26 1.36
N ASP A 778 24.05 -5.58 1.46
CA ASP A 778 24.13 -6.51 0.33
C ASP A 778 23.38 -7.82 0.66
N PRO A 779 23.05 -8.65 -0.35
CA PRO A 779 22.26 -9.87 -0.17
C PRO A 779 22.88 -10.95 0.73
N LEU A 780 24.13 -10.83 1.12
CA LEU A 780 24.87 -11.79 1.95
C LEU A 780 25.37 -11.17 3.25
N ALA A 781 25.05 -9.89 3.52
CA ALA A 781 25.48 -9.23 4.77
C ALA A 781 24.91 -9.93 5.99
N LYS A 782 25.83 -10.16 6.96
CA LYS A 782 25.58 -10.79 8.25
C LYS A 782 25.10 -9.79 9.29
#